data_8a815010eb5ff6798060e74b4745ecef
#
_entry.id   8a815010eb5ff6798060e74b4745ecef
#
_cell.length_a   1.000
_cell.length_b   1.000
_cell.length_c   1.000
_cell.angle_alpha   90.00
_cell.angle_beta   90.00
_cell.angle_gamma   90.00
#
_symmetry.space_group_name_H-M   'P 1'
#
loop_
_entity.id
_entity.type
_entity.pdbx_description
1 polymer ?
#
loop_
_entity_poly.entity_id
_entity_poly.type
_entity_poly.pdbx_seq_one_letter_code
_entity_poly.pdbx_strand_id
1 'polypeptide(L)'
;MEHAFLQRAALSRPDVNADDAMGLFVAHYGLSGPITELGSQQDRNYRIDAASGRFVLKICRANYATVELEAQNAALRHIAGKAALPRVPKVVTAGNGADILFVMVRGENYQIRLLDYIEGQPLTRRRHLPAVTVAALGTLGGRLALALADFTHPGLSRDLQWDLRNAEPVVSHLLSAVKNTDRKQRISQAMDAAMRQLDGLKPQLRQQAIHHDITDDNVVSLPNDSGQLMPDGVIDFGDVIHGWLVADLAVTCASLLHHGDGDPFIIVPAIKAFHTVFPLNEAELRALWPLIVARAAVLVASSEQQLALDPDNSYVSGNIDLERLIFDVAISVPSAVMEIAILQSVGQPGDQGATITGEQLLPEVDLSGITVIALDTQSDLFDGIAWPQPGLDDRLLLAASGENNAVSTRYGEYRLTRTVLLSPQPAETCALHVDLLLPVGSTVSAPFGGILKITDGGLILLGRDAALHLSGLDALPGPDDFIHPGQPLGVVAAKTGDNGVLRVQLCRDKDMVPPLFVLPNHAAAWKVLCPSPAKLLGFDCDAPVPLSAMLLARRQNHFAKPQKNYYETPPQIERGLREHMVNVEGRAYLDMVNNVTILGHGHPRLADAVHRQWQRLNTNSRFHYASVADFSERLAALAPEGLDTVFLVNSGSEANDLALRLAWAATGARNMLCLLEGYHGWSIASDAVSTSIADNPQALTTRPDWVHPVMSPNTYRGPFRGAGSTAAYVDAVMPTLEKLDCDGKGLAGFICECVYGNAGGIPLPPGYLKDIYALVRARGGVCIADEVQVGYGRLGHHFWGFDEQGVVPDIITIAKGMGNGHPLGAVITTKPIADALEKEGYFFSSAGGSPVSSVVGMAVLDIMRDEKLQENARVVGDHLKRRLEALAQRFPLVGAVHGMGLYLGLEFVRDRETLMPATGETAAICDRLLQLGVIMQPTGDYLNVLKIKPPLCLSRESADFFADMLERVLSQGW
;
A
#
# COMPACT_ATOMS: atom_id res chain seq x y z
N MET A 1 -11.27 29.87 40.94
CA MET A 1 -12.61 29.29 40.75
C MET A 1 -12.38 27.95 40.09
N GLU A 2 -12.74 26.86 40.76
CA GLU A 2 -12.72 25.53 40.08
C GLU A 2 -13.72 25.61 38.92
N HIS A 3 -13.24 25.28 37.71
CA HIS A 3 -14.11 25.30 36.53
C HIS A 3 -15.20 24.23 36.68
N ALA A 4 -16.46 24.60 36.46
CA ALA A 4 -17.63 23.71 36.65
C ALA A 4 -17.53 22.38 35.87
N PHE A 5 -16.80 22.35 34.72
CA PHE A 5 -16.62 21.16 33.91
C PHE A 5 -15.70 20.08 34.59
N LEU A 6 -14.76 20.50 35.48
CA LEU A 6 -13.87 19.56 36.19
C LEU A 6 -14.63 18.79 37.28
N GLN A 7 -15.65 19.41 37.88
CA GLN A 7 -16.51 18.74 38.86
C GLN A 7 -17.42 17.66 38.22
N ARG A 8 -17.79 17.83 36.94
CA ARG A 8 -18.57 16.83 36.21
C ARG A 8 -17.77 15.54 35.89
N ALA A 9 -16.49 15.65 35.57
CA ALA A 9 -15.63 14.52 35.22
C ALA A 9 -15.39 13.56 36.42
N ALA A 10 -15.50 14.06 37.65
CA ALA A 10 -15.26 13.30 38.87
C ALA A 10 -16.49 12.51 39.39
N LEU A 11 -17.66 12.59 38.73
CA LEU A 11 -18.89 11.94 39.19
C LEU A 11 -18.96 10.47 38.74
N SER A 12 -19.46 9.56 39.60
CA SER A 12 -19.73 8.15 39.30
C SER A 12 -20.84 7.99 38.23
N ARG A 13 -20.78 6.93 37.44
CA ARG A 13 -21.85 6.57 36.48
C ARG A 13 -23.16 6.23 37.21
N PRO A 14 -24.34 6.34 36.54
CA PRO A 14 -25.62 5.90 37.12
C PRO A 14 -25.56 4.45 37.62
N ASP A 15 -26.07 4.20 38.83
CA ASP A 15 -26.19 2.85 39.41
C ASP A 15 -27.49 2.19 38.93
N VAL A 16 -27.50 1.77 37.68
CA VAL A 16 -28.66 1.12 37.02
C VAL A 16 -28.11 -0.12 36.28
N ASN A 17 -28.59 -1.30 36.67
CA ASN A 17 -28.20 -2.56 36.02
C ASN A 17 -29.16 -2.94 34.85
N ALA A 18 -28.87 -4.08 34.21
CA ALA A 18 -29.67 -4.55 33.06
C ALA A 18 -31.14 -4.86 33.42
N ASP A 19 -31.43 -5.38 34.62
CA ASP A 19 -32.80 -5.67 35.04
C ASP A 19 -33.58 -4.37 35.31
N ASP A 20 -32.96 -3.37 35.92
CA ASP A 20 -33.53 -2.05 36.10
C ASP A 20 -33.84 -1.40 34.74
N ALA A 21 -32.89 -1.48 33.79
CA ALA A 21 -33.06 -0.94 32.44
C ALA A 21 -34.21 -1.65 31.69
N MET A 22 -34.34 -2.97 31.83
CA MET A 22 -35.44 -3.73 31.26
C MET A 22 -36.78 -3.26 31.83
N GLY A 23 -36.83 -3.02 33.14
CA GLY A 23 -38.03 -2.42 33.80
C GLY A 23 -38.42 -1.09 33.17
N LEU A 24 -37.44 -0.22 32.89
CA LEU A 24 -37.67 1.08 32.25
C LEU A 24 -38.15 0.95 30.79
N PHE A 25 -37.60 0.00 30.01
CA PHE A 25 -38.05 -0.27 28.66
C PHE A 25 -39.52 -0.69 28.61
N VAL A 26 -39.91 -1.62 29.50
CA VAL A 26 -41.28 -2.12 29.55
C VAL A 26 -42.22 -1.06 30.02
N ALA A 27 -41.89 -0.39 31.14
CA ALA A 27 -42.81 0.55 31.81
C ALA A 27 -43.11 1.82 30.98
N HIS A 28 -42.11 2.34 30.28
CA HIS A 28 -42.20 3.63 29.60
C HIS A 28 -42.35 3.55 28.08
N TYR A 29 -41.86 2.44 27.46
CA TYR A 29 -41.80 2.31 26.01
C TYR A 29 -42.53 1.07 25.49
N GLY A 30 -42.97 0.17 26.37
CA GLY A 30 -43.64 -1.08 25.97
C GLY A 30 -42.72 -2.04 25.22
N LEU A 31 -41.42 -1.95 25.39
CA LEU A 31 -40.40 -2.76 24.69
C LEU A 31 -39.91 -3.89 25.59
N SER A 32 -39.76 -5.08 24.99
CA SER A 32 -39.15 -6.26 25.64
C SER A 32 -38.28 -7.03 24.64
N GLY A 33 -37.18 -7.64 25.11
CA GLY A 33 -36.28 -8.44 24.29
C GLY A 33 -34.89 -8.56 24.94
N PRO A 34 -33.94 -9.22 24.27
CA PRO A 34 -32.56 -9.26 24.76
C PRO A 34 -31.99 -7.88 24.96
N ILE A 35 -31.26 -7.69 26.08
CA ILE A 35 -30.63 -6.41 26.44
C ILE A 35 -29.10 -6.56 26.50
N THR A 36 -28.38 -5.52 26.05
CA THR A 36 -26.92 -5.46 26.07
C THR A 36 -26.49 -4.10 26.56
N GLU A 37 -25.59 -4.05 27.56
CA GLU A 37 -24.97 -2.78 27.98
C GLU A 37 -23.97 -2.31 26.91
N LEU A 38 -24.01 -1.02 26.59
CA LEU A 38 -23.07 -0.34 25.66
C LEU A 38 -22.09 0.50 26.47
N GLY A 39 -20.85 0.62 25.95
CA GLY A 39 -19.81 1.43 26.59
C GLY A 39 -20.20 2.91 26.69
N SER A 40 -19.85 3.56 27.81
CA SER A 40 -19.97 5.00 28.02
C SER A 40 -19.10 5.42 29.19
N GLN A 41 -18.56 6.64 29.16
CA GLN A 41 -17.75 7.20 30.25
C GLN A 41 -18.61 7.79 31.38
N GLN A 42 -19.72 8.41 31.05
CA GLN A 42 -20.53 9.20 31.99
C GLN A 42 -21.96 8.66 32.19
N ASP A 43 -22.58 8.15 31.14
CA ASP A 43 -23.94 7.61 31.14
C ASP A 43 -23.96 6.09 31.32
N ARG A 44 -25.16 5.52 31.50
CA ARG A 44 -25.42 4.08 31.26
C ARG A 44 -26.28 3.97 30.01
N ASN A 45 -25.79 3.21 29.04
CA ASN A 45 -26.46 2.99 27.77
C ASN A 45 -26.81 1.51 27.62
N TYR A 46 -28.05 1.21 27.30
CA TYR A 46 -28.50 -0.16 27.06
C TYR A 46 -29.19 -0.30 25.72
N ARG A 47 -28.73 -1.26 24.91
CA ARG A 47 -29.42 -1.66 23.68
C ARG A 47 -30.43 -2.75 24.01
N ILE A 48 -31.64 -2.63 23.44
CA ILE A 48 -32.67 -3.69 23.45
C ILE A 48 -32.94 -4.15 22.02
N ASP A 49 -32.99 -5.46 21.80
CA ASP A 49 -33.35 -6.08 20.52
C ASP A 49 -34.82 -6.53 20.63
N ALA A 50 -35.76 -5.60 20.42
CA ALA A 50 -37.19 -5.83 20.50
C ALA A 50 -37.79 -6.33 19.17
N ALA A 51 -39.00 -6.93 19.21
CA ALA A 51 -39.72 -7.38 18.00
C ALA A 51 -39.98 -6.25 16.99
N SER A 52 -40.14 -4.99 17.47
CA SER A 52 -40.37 -3.79 16.64
C SER A 52 -39.10 -3.13 16.10
N GLY A 53 -37.90 -3.57 16.50
CA GLY A 53 -36.64 -3.02 16.11
C GLY A 53 -35.63 -2.96 17.26
N ARG A 54 -34.45 -2.36 16.99
CA ARG A 54 -33.39 -2.15 17.97
C ARG A 54 -33.40 -0.71 18.48
N PHE A 55 -33.20 -0.53 19.77
CA PHE A 55 -33.23 0.78 20.42
C PHE A 55 -32.15 0.92 21.47
N VAL A 56 -31.77 2.17 21.77
CA VAL A 56 -30.77 2.49 22.81
C VAL A 56 -31.41 3.39 23.86
N LEU A 57 -31.47 2.90 25.10
CA LEU A 57 -31.87 3.69 26.27
C LEU A 57 -30.62 4.37 26.83
N LYS A 58 -30.59 5.69 26.84
CA LYS A 58 -29.56 6.49 27.50
C LYS A 58 -30.08 6.92 28.88
N ILE A 59 -29.35 6.59 29.92
CA ILE A 59 -29.64 6.88 31.31
C ILE A 59 -28.62 7.88 31.80
N CYS A 60 -29.05 9.14 31.96
CA CYS A 60 -28.22 10.24 32.38
C CYS A 60 -28.43 10.54 33.85
N ARG A 61 -27.46 11.14 34.51
CA ARG A 61 -27.60 11.60 35.89
C ARG A 61 -28.65 12.70 36.04
N ALA A 62 -29.31 12.79 37.20
CA ALA A 62 -30.34 13.80 37.47
C ALA A 62 -29.79 15.23 37.45
N ASN A 63 -28.54 15.45 37.73
CA ASN A 63 -27.90 16.76 37.75
C ASN A 63 -27.49 17.28 36.34
N TYR A 64 -27.74 16.51 35.26
CA TYR A 64 -27.68 17.07 33.91
C TYR A 64 -28.76 18.13 33.74
N ALA A 65 -28.42 19.28 33.15
CA ALA A 65 -29.43 20.25 32.78
C ALA A 65 -30.32 19.69 31.66
N THR A 66 -31.61 19.59 31.86
CA THR A 66 -32.58 19.04 30.91
C THR A 66 -32.47 19.75 29.54
N VAL A 67 -32.19 21.07 29.54
CA VAL A 67 -32.01 21.87 28.33
C VAL A 67 -30.83 21.34 27.46
N GLU A 68 -29.85 20.70 28.04
CA GLU A 68 -28.74 20.06 27.28
C GLU A 68 -29.22 18.79 26.54
N LEU A 69 -30.06 17.98 27.19
CA LEU A 69 -30.64 16.79 26.58
C LEU A 69 -31.68 17.18 25.51
N GLU A 70 -32.42 18.29 25.74
CA GLU A 70 -33.33 18.88 24.75
C GLU A 70 -32.57 19.34 23.51
N ALA A 71 -31.38 19.98 23.68
CA ALA A 71 -30.55 20.42 22.60
C ALA A 71 -30.08 19.22 21.75
N GLN A 72 -29.66 18.10 22.39
CA GLN A 72 -29.23 16.87 21.69
C GLN A 72 -30.41 16.28 20.88
N ASN A 73 -31.62 16.19 21.45
CA ASN A 73 -32.79 15.69 20.74
C ASN A 73 -33.21 16.62 19.59
N ALA A 74 -33.13 17.94 19.80
CA ALA A 74 -33.41 18.94 18.76
C ALA A 74 -32.42 18.88 17.61
N ALA A 75 -31.11 18.69 17.89
CA ALA A 75 -30.06 18.52 16.87
C ALA A 75 -30.34 17.29 16.00
N LEU A 76 -30.67 16.15 16.61
CA LEU A 76 -31.01 14.92 15.88
C LEU A 76 -32.21 15.13 14.94
N ARG A 77 -33.29 15.80 15.42
CA ARG A 77 -34.44 16.10 14.58
C ARG A 77 -34.12 17.11 13.47
N HIS A 78 -33.30 18.11 13.78
CA HIS A 78 -32.89 19.11 12.81
C HIS A 78 -32.14 18.48 11.63
N ILE A 79 -31.19 17.58 11.92
CA ILE A 79 -30.43 16.84 10.90
C ILE A 79 -31.37 15.91 10.13
N ALA A 80 -32.21 15.13 10.81
CA ALA A 80 -33.15 14.19 10.16
C ALA A 80 -34.13 14.85 9.19
N GLY A 81 -34.40 16.14 9.37
CA GLY A 81 -35.27 16.94 8.51
C GLY A 81 -34.66 17.44 7.21
N LYS A 82 -33.35 17.25 7.02
CA LYS A 82 -32.61 17.71 5.83
C LYS A 82 -32.34 16.55 4.86
N ALA A 83 -32.33 16.78 3.56
CA ALA A 83 -32.11 15.77 2.54
C ALA A 83 -30.60 15.47 2.37
N ALA A 84 -30.25 14.22 2.03
CA ALA A 84 -28.90 13.75 1.69
C ALA A 84 -27.84 13.90 2.79
N LEU A 85 -28.22 13.67 4.06
CA LEU A 85 -27.34 13.85 5.22
C LEU A 85 -26.92 12.52 5.88
N PRO A 86 -25.96 12.57 6.82
CA PRO A 86 -25.56 11.42 7.60
C PRO A 86 -26.77 10.74 8.26
N ARG A 87 -26.74 9.42 8.36
CA ARG A 87 -27.68 8.70 9.22
C ARG A 87 -27.42 9.11 10.67
N VAL A 88 -28.49 9.53 11.37
CA VAL A 88 -28.42 9.85 12.80
C VAL A 88 -29.53 9.14 13.53
N PRO A 89 -29.37 8.81 14.84
CA PRO A 89 -30.43 8.19 15.64
C PRO A 89 -31.72 9.06 15.70
N LYS A 90 -32.88 8.40 15.60
CA LYS A 90 -34.15 9.07 15.79
C LYS A 90 -34.57 9.02 17.25
N VAL A 91 -35.08 10.12 17.77
CA VAL A 91 -35.65 10.19 19.11
C VAL A 91 -36.97 9.44 19.15
N VAL A 92 -37.10 8.49 20.07
CA VAL A 92 -38.32 7.70 20.29
C VAL A 92 -39.06 8.24 21.49
N THR A 93 -40.27 8.74 21.29
CA THR A 93 -41.17 9.30 22.34
C THR A 93 -41.70 8.20 23.24
N ALA A 94 -41.76 8.45 24.51
CA ALA A 94 -42.34 7.53 25.49
C ALA A 94 -43.89 7.45 25.34
N GLY A 95 -44.50 6.49 25.99
CA GLY A 95 -45.95 6.26 25.93
C GLY A 95 -46.80 7.44 26.42
N ASN A 96 -46.22 8.37 27.20
CA ASN A 96 -46.87 9.61 27.65
C ASN A 96 -46.61 10.81 26.73
N GLY A 97 -45.92 10.64 25.60
CA GLY A 97 -45.59 11.70 24.66
C GLY A 97 -44.31 12.51 24.96
N ALA A 98 -43.58 12.17 26.02
CA ALA A 98 -42.36 12.88 26.40
C ALA A 98 -41.12 12.23 25.74
N ASP A 99 -40.13 13.04 25.36
CA ASP A 99 -38.84 12.60 24.83
C ASP A 99 -37.80 12.33 25.92
N ILE A 100 -37.95 12.99 27.06
CA ILE A 100 -37.10 12.87 28.24
C ILE A 100 -37.98 12.57 29.42
N LEU A 101 -37.65 11.54 30.20
CA LEU A 101 -38.40 11.16 31.38
C LEU A 101 -37.48 11.28 32.61
N PHE A 102 -38.12 11.71 33.75
CA PHE A 102 -37.50 11.62 35.05
C PHE A 102 -37.97 10.33 35.71
N VAL A 103 -37.02 9.50 36.09
CA VAL A 103 -37.31 8.17 36.68
C VAL A 103 -36.56 7.99 37.99
N MET A 104 -37.15 7.27 38.95
CA MET A 104 -36.47 6.92 40.19
C MET A 104 -36.05 5.45 40.09
N VAL A 105 -34.76 5.17 40.25
CA VAL A 105 -34.20 3.83 40.30
C VAL A 105 -33.35 3.72 41.56
N ARG A 106 -33.58 2.69 42.41
CA ARG A 106 -32.85 2.46 43.64
C ARG A 106 -32.74 3.66 44.58
N GLY A 107 -33.76 4.51 44.57
CA GLY A 107 -33.84 5.70 45.43
C GLY A 107 -33.15 6.95 44.88
N GLU A 108 -32.54 6.87 43.67
CA GLU A 108 -31.93 7.99 42.98
C GLU A 108 -32.76 8.39 41.74
N ASN A 109 -32.73 9.70 41.43
CA ASN A 109 -33.41 10.24 40.24
C ASN A 109 -32.46 10.23 39.04
N TYR A 110 -32.96 9.81 37.88
CA TYR A 110 -32.23 9.80 36.60
C TYR A 110 -33.11 10.45 35.51
N GLN A 111 -32.47 10.97 34.49
CA GLN A 111 -33.12 11.36 33.26
C GLN A 111 -32.88 10.27 32.19
N ILE A 112 -33.94 9.83 31.54
CA ILE A 112 -33.83 8.80 30.49
C ILE A 112 -34.42 9.30 29.18
N ARG A 113 -33.84 8.83 28.08
CA ARG A 113 -34.34 9.02 26.71
C ARG A 113 -34.06 7.79 25.87
N LEU A 114 -34.91 7.56 24.85
CA LEU A 114 -34.81 6.43 23.95
C LEU A 114 -34.49 6.93 22.54
N LEU A 115 -33.54 6.25 21.91
CA LEU A 115 -33.13 6.46 20.51
C LEU A 115 -33.27 5.16 19.73
N ASP A 116 -33.54 5.21 18.43
CA ASP A 116 -33.39 4.04 17.59
C ASP A 116 -31.91 3.68 17.43
N TYR A 117 -31.62 2.41 17.15
CA TYR A 117 -30.27 1.93 16.94
C TYR A 117 -29.91 1.97 15.45
N ILE A 118 -28.78 2.57 15.12
CA ILE A 118 -28.24 2.59 13.74
C ILE A 118 -27.38 1.36 13.52
N GLU A 119 -27.74 0.57 12.52
CA GLU A 119 -26.97 -0.61 12.12
C GLU A 119 -25.65 -0.23 11.47
N GLY A 120 -24.58 -0.94 11.83
CA GLY A 120 -23.25 -0.80 11.28
C GLY A 120 -22.15 -1.10 12.31
N GLN A 121 -20.93 -0.75 11.98
CA GLN A 121 -19.74 -0.99 12.80
C GLN A 121 -18.97 0.31 13.02
N PRO A 122 -18.40 0.56 14.21
CA PRO A 122 -17.44 1.64 14.42
C PRO A 122 -16.12 1.35 13.70
N LEU A 123 -15.36 2.40 13.37
CA LEU A 123 -14.06 2.27 12.72
C LEU A 123 -12.95 1.78 13.66
N THR A 124 -13.06 2.01 14.97
CA THR A 124 -12.10 1.57 16.00
C THR A 124 -11.78 0.08 15.98
N ARG A 125 -12.66 -0.75 15.42
CA ARG A 125 -12.40 -2.19 15.25
C ARG A 125 -11.32 -2.51 14.22
N ARG A 126 -10.90 -1.55 13.41
CA ARG A 126 -9.86 -1.68 12.40
C ARG A 126 -8.63 -0.92 12.82
N ARG A 127 -7.47 -1.54 12.77
CA ARG A 127 -6.19 -0.85 13.03
C ARG A 127 -5.68 -0.05 11.84
N HIS A 128 -6.11 -0.43 10.64
CA HIS A 128 -5.79 0.30 9.41
C HIS A 128 -7.07 0.80 8.75
N LEU A 129 -7.06 2.05 8.31
CA LEU A 129 -8.11 2.67 7.51
C LEU A 129 -7.53 3.07 6.14
N PRO A 130 -8.10 2.56 5.04
CA PRO A 130 -7.68 2.99 3.71
C PRO A 130 -8.06 4.46 3.45
N ALA A 131 -7.31 5.12 2.57
CA ALA A 131 -7.52 6.53 2.26
C ALA A 131 -8.97 6.87 1.85
N VAL A 132 -9.66 5.94 1.19
CA VAL A 132 -11.07 6.10 0.81
C VAL A 132 -12.00 6.18 2.03
N THR A 133 -11.76 5.37 3.06
CA THR A 133 -12.51 5.42 4.33
C THR A 133 -12.22 6.72 5.08
N VAL A 134 -10.94 7.12 5.14
CA VAL A 134 -10.51 8.39 5.75
C VAL A 134 -11.16 9.59 5.06
N ALA A 135 -11.18 9.61 3.72
CA ALA A 135 -11.85 10.65 2.95
C ALA A 135 -13.37 10.65 3.15
N ALA A 136 -13.99 9.46 3.24
CA ALA A 136 -15.43 9.35 3.52
C ALA A 136 -15.77 9.91 4.91
N LEU A 137 -14.91 9.70 5.91
CA LEU A 137 -15.08 10.29 7.24
C LEU A 137 -15.00 11.83 7.20
N GLY A 138 -14.04 12.38 6.46
CA GLY A 138 -13.96 13.83 6.23
C GLY A 138 -15.21 14.38 5.51
N THR A 139 -15.72 13.67 4.52
CA THR A 139 -16.97 14.01 3.83
C THR A 139 -18.17 14.01 4.79
N LEU A 140 -18.26 12.98 5.65
CA LEU A 140 -19.31 12.84 6.66
C LEU A 140 -19.28 14.03 7.64
N GLY A 141 -18.10 14.36 8.19
CA GLY A 141 -17.88 15.52 9.06
C GLY A 141 -18.29 16.83 8.39
N GLY A 142 -17.87 17.06 7.14
CA GLY A 142 -18.24 18.25 6.38
C GLY A 142 -19.74 18.37 6.14
N ARG A 143 -20.43 17.26 5.84
CA ARG A 143 -21.89 17.23 5.69
C ARG A 143 -22.61 17.52 7.01
N LEU A 144 -22.10 16.99 8.12
CA LEU A 144 -22.69 17.25 9.44
C LEU A 144 -22.48 18.71 9.85
N ALA A 145 -21.30 19.28 9.64
CA ALA A 145 -21.00 20.68 9.89
C ALA A 145 -21.93 21.62 9.09
N LEU A 146 -22.17 21.28 7.81
CA LEU A 146 -23.12 22.01 6.96
C LEU A 146 -24.56 21.88 7.47
N ALA A 147 -24.95 20.70 7.95
CA ALA A 147 -26.29 20.46 8.51
C ALA A 147 -26.54 21.25 9.76
N LEU A 148 -25.56 21.45 10.62
CA LEU A 148 -25.67 22.17 11.89
C LEU A 148 -25.41 23.67 11.77
N ALA A 149 -25.02 24.20 10.61
CA ALA A 149 -24.65 25.60 10.42
C ALA A 149 -25.73 26.61 10.80
N ASP A 150 -27.02 26.26 10.64
CA ASP A 150 -28.18 27.06 10.95
C ASP A 150 -28.93 26.61 12.23
N PHE A 151 -28.34 25.61 12.94
CA PHE A 151 -28.96 25.11 14.18
C PHE A 151 -28.55 25.95 15.38
N THR A 152 -29.56 26.34 16.17
CA THR A 152 -29.37 27.09 17.42
C THR A 152 -30.28 26.52 18.51
N HIS A 153 -29.74 26.41 19.73
CA HIS A 153 -30.51 25.98 20.90
C HIS A 153 -29.85 26.50 22.18
N PRO A 154 -30.62 26.94 23.21
CA PRO A 154 -30.04 27.46 24.46
C PRO A 154 -29.08 26.48 25.17
N GLY A 155 -29.38 25.17 25.09
CA GLY A 155 -28.55 24.10 25.67
C GLY A 155 -27.19 23.86 25.01
N LEU A 156 -26.84 24.57 23.93
CA LEU A 156 -25.51 24.55 23.31
C LEU A 156 -24.50 25.44 24.04
N SER A 157 -24.97 26.38 24.86
CA SER A 157 -24.11 27.29 25.62
C SER A 157 -23.77 26.67 26.97
N ARG A 158 -22.75 25.74 26.93
CA ARG A 158 -22.30 25.00 28.11
C ARG A 158 -20.81 24.85 28.10
N ASP A 159 -20.20 24.66 29.31
CA ASP A 159 -18.80 24.40 29.47
C ASP A 159 -18.54 22.90 29.51
N LEU A 160 -17.71 22.43 28.61
CA LEU A 160 -17.24 21.04 28.57
C LEU A 160 -15.73 20.96 28.76
N GLN A 161 -15.26 19.88 29.43
CA GLN A 161 -13.86 19.53 29.52
C GLN A 161 -13.24 19.33 28.12
N TRP A 162 -14.00 18.78 27.19
CA TRP A 162 -13.59 18.46 25.84
C TRP A 162 -13.57 19.67 24.89
N ASP A 163 -14.18 20.80 25.25
CA ASP A 163 -14.19 22.01 24.43
C ASP A 163 -12.77 22.53 24.26
N LEU A 164 -12.28 22.53 23.01
CA LEU A 164 -10.90 22.92 22.68
C LEU A 164 -10.61 24.40 23.02
N ARG A 165 -11.62 25.21 23.26
CA ARG A 165 -11.45 26.56 23.82
C ARG A 165 -10.92 26.51 25.26
N ASN A 166 -11.18 25.44 25.97
CA ASN A 166 -10.77 25.21 27.36
C ASN A 166 -9.55 24.27 27.48
N ALA A 167 -8.90 23.86 26.35
CA ALA A 167 -7.86 22.84 26.35
C ALA A 167 -6.68 23.18 27.29
N GLU A 168 -6.21 24.42 27.29
CA GLU A 168 -5.09 24.88 28.12
C GLU A 168 -5.37 24.78 29.64
N PRO A 169 -6.45 25.36 30.19
CA PRO A 169 -6.79 25.22 31.61
C PRO A 169 -7.08 23.76 32.01
N VAL A 170 -7.69 22.97 31.12
CA VAL A 170 -7.93 21.53 31.34
C VAL A 170 -6.61 20.79 31.51
N VAL A 171 -5.69 20.90 30.53
CA VAL A 171 -4.40 20.20 30.60
C VAL A 171 -3.60 20.68 31.81
N SER A 172 -3.52 21.98 32.09
CA SER A 172 -2.83 22.53 33.26
C SER A 172 -3.31 21.90 34.58
N HIS A 173 -4.62 21.70 34.73
CA HIS A 173 -5.19 21.05 35.91
C HIS A 173 -4.86 19.56 35.96
N LEU A 174 -4.98 18.85 34.84
CA LEU A 174 -4.82 17.40 34.75
C LEU A 174 -3.37 16.93 34.79
N LEU A 175 -2.40 17.79 34.45
CA LEU A 175 -0.98 17.47 34.48
C LEU A 175 -0.48 16.92 35.81
N SER A 176 -1.13 17.24 36.94
CA SER A 176 -0.80 16.69 38.26
C SER A 176 -1.01 15.18 38.34
N ALA A 177 -1.92 14.61 37.57
CA ALA A 177 -2.23 13.19 37.53
C ALA A 177 -1.25 12.37 36.68
N VAL A 178 -0.51 13.01 35.77
CA VAL A 178 0.48 12.36 34.90
C VAL A 178 1.72 11.99 35.69
N LYS A 179 1.93 10.72 35.96
CA LYS A 179 3.04 10.21 36.78
C LYS A 179 4.39 10.20 36.05
N ASN A 180 4.41 9.95 34.74
CA ASN A 180 5.64 9.91 33.96
C ASN A 180 6.12 11.34 33.69
N THR A 181 7.31 11.70 34.23
CA THR A 181 7.86 13.08 34.19
C THR A 181 8.16 13.53 32.76
N ASP A 182 8.72 12.67 31.92
CA ASP A 182 9.02 12.98 30.54
C ASP A 182 7.72 13.27 29.76
N ARG A 183 6.74 12.39 29.86
CA ARG A 183 5.43 12.60 29.23
C ARG A 183 4.75 13.88 29.72
N LYS A 184 4.80 14.14 31.04
CA LYS A 184 4.27 15.36 31.62
C LYS A 184 4.90 16.61 31.00
N GLN A 185 6.23 16.62 30.84
CA GLN A 185 6.96 17.73 30.23
C GLN A 185 6.60 17.88 28.76
N ARG A 186 6.55 16.79 28.00
CA ARG A 186 6.17 16.80 26.56
C ARG A 186 4.75 17.32 26.35
N ILE A 187 3.78 16.92 27.19
CA ILE A 187 2.40 17.41 27.13
C ILE A 187 2.36 18.92 27.38
N SER A 188 3.04 19.42 28.43
CA SER A 188 3.11 20.84 28.75
C SER A 188 3.68 21.65 27.58
N GLN A 189 4.85 21.22 27.08
CA GLN A 189 5.53 21.90 25.97
C GLN A 189 4.68 21.93 24.68
N ALA A 190 4.04 20.82 24.36
CA ALA A 190 3.18 20.71 23.17
C ALA A 190 1.95 21.62 23.28
N MET A 191 1.30 21.65 24.47
CA MET A 191 0.16 22.54 24.73
C MET A 191 0.57 24.01 24.63
N ASP A 192 1.67 24.42 25.29
CA ASP A 192 2.17 25.79 25.25
C ASP A 192 2.50 26.23 23.82
N ALA A 193 3.09 25.34 23.01
CA ALA A 193 3.40 25.61 21.61
C ALA A 193 2.13 25.77 20.77
N ALA A 194 1.15 24.84 20.93
CA ALA A 194 -0.13 24.90 20.24
C ALA A 194 -0.92 26.18 20.57
N MET A 195 -0.96 26.57 21.85
CA MET A 195 -1.69 27.77 22.28
C MET A 195 -1.05 29.05 21.72
N ARG A 196 0.30 29.15 21.70
CA ARG A 196 0.99 30.30 21.09
C ARG A 196 0.63 30.48 19.62
N GLN A 197 0.50 29.35 18.88
CA GLN A 197 0.12 29.39 17.46
C GLN A 197 -1.33 29.79 17.27
N LEU A 198 -2.22 29.38 18.16
CA LEU A 198 -3.64 29.67 18.09
C LEU A 198 -3.98 31.11 18.46
N ASP A 199 -3.22 31.79 19.34
CA ASP A 199 -3.60 33.10 19.91
C ASP A 199 -3.93 34.16 18.85
N GLY A 200 -3.13 34.23 17.78
CA GLY A 200 -3.40 35.16 16.68
C GLY A 200 -4.54 34.74 15.73
N LEU A 201 -4.97 33.48 15.77
CA LEU A 201 -5.97 32.90 14.87
C LEU A 201 -7.36 32.86 15.47
N LYS A 202 -7.49 32.71 16.79
CA LYS A 202 -8.75 32.57 17.53
C LYS A 202 -9.87 33.55 17.10
N PRO A 203 -9.60 34.89 16.90
CA PRO A 203 -10.64 35.83 16.51
C PRO A 203 -11.22 35.59 15.11
N GLN A 204 -10.54 34.84 14.25
CA GLN A 204 -10.92 34.60 12.86
C GLN A 204 -11.60 33.25 12.67
N LEU A 205 -11.70 32.40 13.72
CA LEU A 205 -12.32 31.10 13.69
C LEU A 205 -13.85 31.24 13.76
N ARG A 206 -14.55 30.71 12.77
CA ARG A 206 -16.03 30.69 12.75
C ARG A 206 -16.56 29.82 13.87
N GLN A 207 -17.70 30.26 14.44
CA GLN A 207 -18.42 29.51 15.48
C GLN A 207 -19.81 29.14 15.00
N GLN A 208 -20.22 27.92 15.33
CA GLN A 208 -21.54 27.37 15.04
C GLN A 208 -21.88 26.23 16.00
N ALA A 209 -23.06 25.64 15.88
CA ALA A 209 -23.30 24.32 16.47
C ALA A 209 -22.40 23.25 15.83
N ILE A 210 -21.74 22.48 16.66
CA ILE A 210 -20.84 21.40 16.25
C ILE A 210 -21.13 20.14 17.07
N HIS A 211 -20.86 18.97 16.52
CA HIS A 211 -21.01 17.69 17.22
C HIS A 211 -19.94 17.52 18.30
N HIS A 212 -18.72 17.93 17.97
CA HIS A 212 -17.53 17.98 18.84
C HIS A 212 -16.96 16.63 19.29
N ASP A 213 -17.49 15.51 18.80
CA ASP A 213 -16.98 14.16 19.08
C ASP A 213 -17.21 13.18 17.91
N ILE A 214 -16.92 13.64 16.66
CA ILE A 214 -16.93 12.79 15.46
C ILE A 214 -15.65 11.98 15.42
N THR A 215 -15.54 10.99 16.29
CA THR A 215 -14.41 10.07 16.38
C THR A 215 -14.68 8.78 15.63
N ASP A 216 -13.67 7.97 15.45
CA ASP A 216 -13.76 6.61 14.88
C ASP A 216 -14.68 5.67 15.68
N ASP A 217 -14.94 5.96 16.98
CA ASP A 217 -15.92 5.28 17.83
C ASP A 217 -17.36 5.74 17.58
N ASN A 218 -17.57 7.02 17.29
CA ASN A 218 -18.90 7.65 17.18
C ASN A 218 -19.43 7.71 15.75
N VAL A 219 -18.73 7.08 14.81
CA VAL A 219 -19.24 6.88 13.45
C VAL A 219 -19.69 5.44 13.23
N VAL A 220 -20.75 5.31 12.44
CA VAL A 220 -21.27 4.00 12.04
C VAL A 220 -20.99 3.79 10.57
N SER A 221 -20.44 2.61 10.23
CA SER A 221 -19.97 2.29 8.90
C SER A 221 -20.57 1.00 8.39
N LEU A 222 -20.82 0.93 7.10
CA LEU A 222 -21.19 -0.29 6.38
C LEU A 222 -20.06 -0.71 5.44
N PRO A 223 -19.85 -2.01 5.22
CA PRO A 223 -18.86 -2.46 4.26
C PRO A 223 -19.32 -2.17 2.83
N ASN A 224 -18.41 -1.68 1.99
CA ASN A 224 -18.58 -1.61 0.54
C ASN A 224 -18.34 -2.99 -0.11
N ASP A 225 -18.40 -3.05 -1.44
CA ASP A 225 -18.18 -4.30 -2.20
C ASP A 225 -16.78 -4.91 -2.00
N SER A 226 -15.81 -4.10 -1.58
CA SER A 226 -14.44 -4.51 -1.23
C SER A 226 -14.26 -4.87 0.25
N GLY A 227 -15.33 -4.88 1.04
CA GLY A 227 -15.28 -5.16 2.48
C GLY A 227 -14.68 -4.03 3.32
N GLN A 228 -14.39 -2.87 2.73
CA GLN A 228 -13.89 -1.69 3.43
C GLN A 228 -15.04 -0.96 4.12
N LEU A 229 -14.81 -0.52 5.36
CA LEU A 229 -15.84 0.18 6.13
C LEU A 229 -16.00 1.62 5.62
N MET A 230 -17.20 1.96 5.19
CA MET A 230 -17.55 3.29 4.70
C MET A 230 -18.47 3.99 5.73
N PRO A 231 -17.97 5.04 6.41
CA PRO A 231 -18.76 5.78 7.41
C PRO A 231 -19.90 6.57 6.72
N ASP A 232 -21.13 6.36 7.20
CA ASP A 232 -22.32 7.01 6.68
C ASP A 232 -23.30 7.46 7.78
N GLY A 233 -23.02 7.10 9.04
CA GLY A 233 -23.82 7.47 10.21
C GLY A 233 -22.99 8.06 11.34
N VAL A 234 -23.59 8.94 12.15
CA VAL A 234 -23.00 9.55 13.34
C VAL A 234 -23.91 9.31 14.54
N ILE A 235 -23.30 8.90 15.65
CA ILE A 235 -23.98 8.65 16.92
C ILE A 235 -23.38 9.51 18.04
N ASP A 236 -23.98 9.47 19.20
CA ASP A 236 -23.55 10.13 20.43
C ASP A 236 -23.41 11.65 20.37
N PHE A 237 -24.54 12.33 20.31
CA PHE A 237 -24.63 13.78 20.37
C PHE A 237 -24.44 14.36 21.79
N GLY A 238 -23.76 13.62 22.67
CA GLY A 238 -23.46 13.99 24.05
C GLY A 238 -22.74 15.33 24.17
N ASP A 239 -21.81 15.60 23.27
CA ASP A 239 -20.92 16.75 23.31
C ASP A 239 -21.29 17.89 22.36
N VAL A 240 -22.51 17.88 21.81
CA VAL A 240 -22.99 18.97 20.93
C VAL A 240 -22.98 20.33 21.66
N ILE A 241 -22.26 21.30 21.07
CA ILE A 241 -22.05 22.66 21.63
C ILE A 241 -22.06 23.73 20.53
N HIS A 242 -22.11 25.00 20.93
CA HIS A 242 -21.72 26.12 20.08
C HIS A 242 -20.23 26.38 20.26
N GLY A 243 -19.43 26.04 19.25
CA GLY A 243 -17.97 26.06 19.31
C GLY A 243 -17.31 26.44 17.99
N TRP A 244 -15.96 26.39 17.95
CA TRP A 244 -15.23 26.61 16.70
C TRP A 244 -15.55 25.51 15.67
N LEU A 245 -15.97 25.91 14.47
CA LEU A 245 -16.26 24.98 13.37
C LEU A 245 -15.10 23.97 13.13
N VAL A 246 -13.88 24.50 13.08
CA VAL A 246 -12.68 23.69 12.80
C VAL A 246 -12.37 22.66 13.90
N ALA A 247 -12.90 22.84 15.10
CA ALA A 247 -12.71 21.91 16.21
C ALA A 247 -13.36 20.54 15.94
N ASP A 248 -14.48 20.49 15.22
CA ASP A 248 -15.10 19.23 14.79
C ASP A 248 -14.14 18.39 13.94
N LEU A 249 -13.52 19.03 12.93
CA LEU A 249 -12.52 18.35 12.09
C LEU A 249 -11.24 18.02 12.88
N ALA A 250 -10.81 18.86 13.81
CA ALA A 250 -9.64 18.59 14.64
C ALA A 250 -9.83 17.34 15.52
N VAL A 251 -11.02 17.17 16.12
CA VAL A 251 -11.35 15.96 16.89
C VAL A 251 -11.36 14.72 15.99
N THR A 252 -11.97 14.80 14.83
CA THR A 252 -11.98 13.72 13.83
C THR A 252 -10.55 13.35 13.40
N CYS A 253 -9.70 14.33 13.06
CA CYS A 253 -8.33 14.09 12.65
C CYS A 253 -7.48 13.50 13.78
N ALA A 254 -7.66 13.95 15.03
CA ALA A 254 -6.96 13.40 16.18
C ALA A 254 -7.26 11.90 16.35
N SER A 255 -8.52 11.47 16.21
CA SER A 255 -8.91 10.06 16.31
C SER A 255 -8.33 9.19 15.19
N LEU A 256 -7.96 9.78 14.03
CA LEU A 256 -7.36 9.05 12.92
C LEU A 256 -5.87 8.75 13.09
N LEU A 257 -5.16 9.45 13.96
CA LEU A 257 -3.69 9.36 14.07
C LEU A 257 -3.19 7.96 14.42
N HIS A 258 -3.95 7.18 15.19
CA HIS A 258 -3.55 5.82 15.57
C HIS A 258 -3.73 4.78 14.45
N HIS A 259 -4.40 5.14 13.35
CA HIS A 259 -4.63 4.27 12.18
C HIS A 259 -3.54 4.39 11.11
N GLY A 260 -2.62 5.37 11.25
CA GLY A 260 -1.62 5.75 10.23
C GLY A 260 -0.28 5.05 10.36
N ASP A 261 -0.14 3.98 11.15
CA ASP A 261 1.15 3.32 11.37
C ASP A 261 2.28 4.29 11.84
N GLY A 262 1.91 5.37 12.55
CA GLY A 262 2.82 6.42 13.03
C GLY A 262 3.01 7.61 12.08
N ASP A 263 2.37 7.61 10.90
CA ASP A 263 2.42 8.73 9.96
C ASP A 263 1.26 9.70 10.19
N PRO A 264 1.52 10.96 10.63
CA PRO A 264 0.46 11.96 10.84
C PRO A 264 -0.23 12.42 9.54
N PHE A 265 0.34 12.16 8.37
CA PHE A 265 -0.24 12.51 7.08
C PHE A 265 -1.47 11.66 6.73
N ILE A 266 -1.80 10.64 7.51
CA ILE A 266 -3.05 9.86 7.41
C ILE A 266 -4.30 10.75 7.35
N ILE A 267 -4.28 11.92 8.01
CA ILE A 267 -5.42 12.84 8.10
C ILE A 267 -5.70 13.64 6.81
N VAL A 268 -4.72 13.72 5.92
CA VAL A 268 -4.79 14.58 4.71
C VAL A 268 -6.03 14.27 3.83
N PRO A 269 -6.40 13.02 3.55
CA PRO A 269 -7.60 12.71 2.80
C PRO A 269 -8.90 13.22 3.47
N ALA A 270 -8.99 13.16 4.81
CA ALA A 270 -10.15 13.67 5.54
C ALA A 270 -10.26 15.19 5.45
N ILE A 271 -9.16 15.91 5.61
CA ILE A 271 -9.11 17.39 5.51
C ILE A 271 -9.54 17.84 4.11
N LYS A 272 -8.97 17.25 3.07
CA LYS A 272 -9.33 17.56 1.68
C LYS A 272 -10.82 17.33 1.41
N ALA A 273 -11.34 16.19 1.86
CA ALA A 273 -12.73 15.82 1.65
C ALA A 273 -13.70 16.72 2.44
N PHE A 274 -13.38 17.04 3.70
CA PHE A 274 -14.15 18.00 4.51
C PHE A 274 -14.18 19.37 3.83
N HIS A 275 -13.01 19.92 3.46
CA HIS A 275 -12.89 21.22 2.81
C HIS A 275 -13.65 21.30 1.47
N THR A 276 -13.73 20.20 0.73
CA THR A 276 -14.52 20.11 -0.50
C THR A 276 -16.02 20.27 -0.24
N VAL A 277 -16.52 19.73 0.87
CA VAL A 277 -17.94 19.82 1.25
C VAL A 277 -18.27 21.13 1.94
N PHE A 278 -17.42 21.55 2.88
CA PHE A 278 -17.60 22.75 3.68
C PHE A 278 -16.26 23.51 3.78
N PRO A 279 -16.01 24.47 2.88
CA PRO A 279 -14.72 25.15 2.80
C PRO A 279 -14.33 25.88 4.09
N LEU A 280 -13.12 25.57 4.59
CA LEU A 280 -12.50 26.26 5.72
C LEU A 280 -11.76 27.51 5.23
N ASN A 281 -11.76 28.59 6.05
CA ASN A 281 -10.93 29.74 5.77
C ASN A 281 -9.44 29.47 6.12
N GLU A 282 -8.55 30.37 5.73
CA GLU A 282 -7.10 30.20 5.95
C GLU A 282 -6.74 30.10 7.44
N ALA A 283 -7.37 30.92 8.30
CA ALA A 283 -7.12 30.86 9.74
C ALA A 283 -7.56 29.50 10.34
N GLU A 284 -8.65 28.93 9.88
CA GLU A 284 -9.11 27.61 10.29
C GLU A 284 -8.17 26.49 9.83
N LEU A 285 -7.66 26.58 8.60
CA LEU A 285 -6.66 25.63 8.09
C LEU A 285 -5.37 25.68 8.90
N ARG A 286 -4.88 26.88 9.24
CA ARG A 286 -3.68 27.08 10.08
C ARG A 286 -3.90 26.65 11.53
N ALA A 287 -5.10 26.83 12.06
CA ALA A 287 -5.48 26.43 13.42
C ALA A 287 -5.65 24.91 13.57
N LEU A 288 -5.85 24.18 12.48
CA LEU A 288 -6.25 22.76 12.52
C LEU A 288 -5.21 21.90 13.24
N TRP A 289 -3.92 21.98 12.86
CA TRP A 289 -2.90 21.15 13.49
C TRP A 289 -2.67 21.49 14.98
N PRO A 290 -2.50 22.76 15.40
CA PRO A 290 -2.47 23.11 16.82
C PRO A 290 -3.69 22.60 17.62
N LEU A 291 -4.90 22.60 17.05
CA LEU A 291 -6.08 22.05 17.70
C LEU A 291 -6.03 20.52 17.81
N ILE A 292 -5.47 19.80 16.80
CA ILE A 292 -5.22 18.36 16.88
C ILE A 292 -4.26 18.03 18.01
N VAL A 293 -3.15 18.77 18.12
CA VAL A 293 -2.16 18.59 19.20
C VAL A 293 -2.81 18.86 20.57
N ALA A 294 -3.62 19.94 20.68
CA ALA A 294 -4.34 20.26 21.91
C ALA A 294 -5.35 19.14 22.28
N ARG A 295 -6.11 18.61 21.33
CA ARG A 295 -7.02 17.48 21.55
C ARG A 295 -6.26 16.26 22.05
N ALA A 296 -5.14 15.90 21.42
CA ALA A 296 -4.31 14.77 21.80
C ALA A 296 -3.75 14.92 23.23
N ALA A 297 -3.33 16.15 23.60
CA ALA A 297 -2.87 16.46 24.95
C ALA A 297 -4.00 16.33 26.01
N VAL A 298 -5.21 16.82 25.69
CA VAL A 298 -6.38 16.66 26.55
C VAL A 298 -6.74 15.19 26.74
N LEU A 299 -6.76 14.40 25.65
CA LEU A 299 -7.06 12.95 25.72
C LEU A 299 -6.12 12.24 26.68
N VAL A 300 -4.81 12.33 26.44
CA VAL A 300 -3.83 11.58 27.24
C VAL A 300 -3.81 12.02 28.71
N ALA A 301 -3.97 13.34 28.99
CA ALA A 301 -4.03 13.86 30.36
C ALA A 301 -5.29 13.40 31.10
N SER A 302 -6.45 13.38 30.40
CA SER A 302 -7.73 12.93 30.95
C SER A 302 -7.72 11.44 31.29
N SER A 303 -7.16 10.60 30.45
CA SER A 303 -7.08 9.16 30.68
C SER A 303 -6.09 8.81 31.80
N GLU A 304 -4.98 9.50 31.90
CA GLU A 304 -4.05 9.35 33.05
C GLU A 304 -4.75 9.72 34.38
N GLN A 305 -5.59 10.77 34.40
CA GLN A 305 -6.39 11.10 35.58
C GLN A 305 -7.45 10.03 35.89
N GLN A 306 -8.21 9.60 34.89
CA GLN A 306 -9.25 8.59 35.09
C GLN A 306 -8.69 7.25 35.60
N LEU A 307 -7.55 6.84 35.04
CA LEU A 307 -6.85 5.64 35.51
C LEU A 307 -6.36 5.78 36.97
N ALA A 308 -6.01 7.00 37.36
CA ALA A 308 -5.63 7.27 38.75
C ALA A 308 -6.83 7.25 39.72
N LEU A 309 -8.03 7.65 39.25
CA LEU A 309 -9.28 7.67 40.02
C LEU A 309 -9.96 6.30 40.07
N ASP A 310 -9.97 5.55 38.99
CA ASP A 310 -10.63 4.24 38.82
C ASP A 310 -9.70 3.28 38.07
N PRO A 311 -8.75 2.63 38.76
CA PRO A 311 -7.77 1.71 38.16
C PRO A 311 -8.40 0.47 37.51
N ASP A 312 -9.61 0.08 37.95
CA ASP A 312 -10.33 -1.10 37.47
C ASP A 312 -11.24 -0.82 36.25
N ASN A 313 -11.25 0.39 35.74
CA ASN A 313 -12.04 0.77 34.57
C ASN A 313 -11.43 0.15 33.29
N SER A 314 -12.03 -0.96 32.86
CA SER A 314 -11.59 -1.70 31.67
C SER A 314 -11.65 -0.89 30.35
N TYR A 315 -12.55 0.09 30.25
CA TYR A 315 -12.65 0.96 29.07
C TYR A 315 -11.45 1.92 29.01
N VAL A 316 -11.10 2.56 30.11
CA VAL A 316 -9.95 3.50 30.17
C VAL A 316 -8.64 2.73 30.02
N SER A 317 -8.47 1.62 30.73
CA SER A 317 -7.24 0.80 30.64
C SER A 317 -7.04 0.20 29.23
N GLY A 318 -8.12 -0.06 28.50
CA GLY A 318 -8.05 -0.54 27.12
C GLY A 318 -7.68 0.53 26.08
N ASN A 319 -7.97 1.80 26.36
CA ASN A 319 -7.78 2.89 25.39
C ASN A 319 -6.52 3.74 25.62
N ILE A 320 -5.96 3.71 26.84
CA ILE A 320 -4.86 4.63 27.22
C ILE A 320 -3.63 4.51 26.31
N ASP A 321 -3.30 3.32 25.82
CA ASP A 321 -2.16 3.13 24.93
C ASP A 321 -2.42 3.69 23.53
N LEU A 322 -3.68 3.67 23.05
CA LEU A 322 -4.07 4.33 21.81
C LEU A 322 -3.99 5.85 21.95
N GLU A 323 -4.46 6.41 23.06
CA GLU A 323 -4.41 7.85 23.29
C GLU A 323 -2.98 8.37 23.45
N ARG A 324 -2.11 7.56 24.08
CA ARG A 324 -0.67 7.83 24.12
C ARG A 324 -0.07 7.84 22.70
N LEU A 325 -0.44 6.86 21.89
CA LEU A 325 0.00 6.80 20.48
C LEU A 325 -0.50 8.02 19.68
N ILE A 326 -1.77 8.41 19.84
CA ILE A 326 -2.33 9.62 19.22
C ILE A 326 -1.48 10.84 19.57
N PHE A 327 -1.14 11.02 20.84
CA PHE A 327 -0.30 12.13 21.28
C PHE A 327 1.12 12.06 20.70
N ASP A 328 1.77 10.89 20.75
CA ASP A 328 3.11 10.71 20.23
C ASP A 328 3.18 10.99 18.72
N VAL A 329 2.17 10.57 17.94
CA VAL A 329 2.06 10.87 16.52
C VAL A 329 1.79 12.35 16.27
N ALA A 330 0.93 13.00 17.07
CA ALA A 330 0.61 14.42 16.95
C ALA A 330 1.83 15.35 17.16
N ILE A 331 2.87 14.88 17.85
CA ILE A 331 4.10 15.64 18.09
C ILE A 331 5.33 15.09 17.36
N SER A 332 5.15 14.07 16.50
CA SER A 332 6.27 13.42 15.79
C SER A 332 6.86 14.25 14.66
N VAL A 333 6.08 15.20 14.12
CA VAL A 333 6.46 16.08 13.02
C VAL A 333 6.29 17.53 13.46
N PRO A 334 7.20 18.45 13.09
CA PRO A 334 7.06 19.86 13.42
C PRO A 334 5.74 20.46 12.92
N SER A 335 5.12 21.31 13.75
CA SER A 335 3.81 21.93 13.42
C SER A 335 3.85 22.72 12.11
N ALA A 336 4.96 23.40 11.81
CA ALA A 336 5.13 24.12 10.54
C ALA A 336 5.04 23.22 9.31
N VAL A 337 5.55 22.00 9.39
CA VAL A 337 5.47 21.00 8.29
C VAL A 337 4.03 20.58 8.06
N MET A 338 3.28 20.29 9.14
CA MET A 338 1.89 19.89 9.04
C MET A 338 0.99 21.03 8.57
N GLU A 339 1.23 22.26 9.01
CA GLU A 339 0.53 23.44 8.51
C GLU A 339 0.69 23.59 7.00
N ILE A 340 1.94 23.49 6.51
CA ILE A 340 2.22 23.55 5.07
C ILE A 340 1.50 22.41 4.33
N ALA A 341 1.58 21.19 4.85
CA ALA A 341 0.93 20.02 4.25
C ALA A 341 -0.60 20.16 4.18
N ILE A 342 -1.23 20.69 5.23
CA ILE A 342 -2.65 20.98 5.27
C ILE A 342 -3.04 22.00 4.19
N LEU A 343 -2.33 23.12 4.10
CA LEU A 343 -2.58 24.15 3.08
C LEU A 343 -2.39 23.59 1.66
N GLN A 344 -1.32 22.85 1.41
CA GLN A 344 -1.08 22.20 0.11
C GLN A 344 -2.18 21.20 -0.27
N SER A 345 -2.74 20.48 0.69
CA SER A 345 -3.79 19.47 0.45
C SER A 345 -5.08 20.06 -0.12
N VAL A 346 -5.34 21.34 0.14
CA VAL A 346 -6.51 22.08 -0.36
C VAL A 346 -6.17 23.06 -1.49
N GLY A 347 -4.98 22.92 -2.08
CA GLY A 347 -4.54 23.73 -3.24
C GLY A 347 -4.02 25.13 -2.89
N GLN A 348 -3.77 25.41 -1.61
CA GLN A 348 -3.11 26.64 -1.20
C GLN A 348 -1.58 26.41 -1.15
N PRO A 349 -0.74 27.31 -1.68
CA PRO A 349 0.70 27.07 -1.84
C PRO A 349 1.46 26.97 -0.50
N GLY A 350 0.83 27.31 0.61
CA GLY A 350 1.52 27.61 1.87
C GLY A 350 2.33 28.91 1.76
N ASP A 351 2.80 29.43 2.86
CA ASP A 351 3.73 30.57 2.83
C ASP A 351 5.10 30.09 2.37
N GLN A 352 5.42 30.29 1.09
CA GLN A 352 6.73 29.94 0.54
C GLN A 352 7.84 30.87 1.06
N GLY A 353 7.49 31.94 1.76
CA GLY A 353 8.41 32.95 2.24
C GLY A 353 9.19 33.67 1.12
N ALA A 354 9.90 34.72 1.46
CA ALA A 354 10.81 35.37 0.50
C ALA A 354 11.92 34.41 0.05
N THR A 355 12.37 34.56 -1.18
CA THR A 355 13.57 33.87 -1.65
C THR A 355 14.76 34.23 -0.77
N ILE A 356 15.43 33.21 -0.22
CA ILE A 356 16.66 33.41 0.54
C ILE A 356 17.77 33.83 -0.45
N THR A 357 18.27 35.04 -0.31
CA THR A 357 19.34 35.59 -1.12
C THR A 357 20.52 35.96 -0.24
N GLY A 358 21.71 35.95 -0.80
CA GLY A 358 22.93 36.29 -0.11
C GLY A 358 24.14 36.33 -1.04
N GLU A 359 25.33 36.55 -0.47
CA GLU A 359 26.57 36.36 -1.17
C GLU A 359 26.86 34.87 -1.39
N GLN A 360 27.85 34.59 -2.25
CA GLN A 360 28.23 33.17 -2.48
C GLN A 360 28.91 32.59 -1.24
N LEU A 361 28.52 31.34 -0.93
CA LEU A 361 29.08 30.60 0.20
C LEU A 361 30.55 30.23 -0.01
N LEU A 362 31.00 30.07 -1.26
CA LEU A 362 32.33 29.62 -1.67
C LEU A 362 32.94 30.59 -2.70
N PRO A 363 33.15 31.88 -2.37
CA PRO A 363 33.53 32.90 -3.37
C PRO A 363 34.93 32.70 -3.96
N GLU A 364 35.82 31.96 -3.28
CA GLU A 364 37.21 31.70 -3.71
C GLU A 364 37.33 30.36 -4.50
N VAL A 365 36.26 29.55 -4.57
CA VAL A 365 36.25 28.27 -5.28
C VAL A 365 35.59 28.43 -6.64
N ASP A 366 36.31 28.07 -7.70
CA ASP A 366 35.69 28.01 -9.05
C ASP A 366 34.76 26.82 -9.17
N LEU A 367 33.44 27.05 -9.11
CA LEU A 367 32.41 26.05 -9.26
C LEU A 367 31.80 26.00 -10.67
N SER A 368 32.36 26.75 -11.63
CA SER A 368 31.84 26.79 -13.03
C SER A 368 31.90 25.43 -13.74
N GLY A 369 32.82 24.55 -13.32
CA GLY A 369 33.00 23.20 -13.84
C GLY A 369 32.63 22.09 -12.86
N ILE A 370 31.81 22.37 -11.82
CA ILE A 370 31.43 21.37 -10.82
C ILE A 370 30.67 20.19 -11.43
N THR A 371 31.02 18.98 -11.03
CA THR A 371 30.31 17.77 -11.41
C THR A 371 29.16 17.51 -10.43
N VAL A 372 27.91 17.56 -10.90
CA VAL A 372 26.75 17.24 -10.09
C VAL A 372 26.32 15.80 -10.35
N ILE A 373 26.53 14.92 -9.37
CA ILE A 373 26.20 13.49 -9.51
C ILE A 373 24.76 13.20 -9.08
N ALA A 374 24.15 12.24 -9.74
CA ALA A 374 22.86 11.68 -9.34
C ALA A 374 23.06 10.46 -8.45
N LEU A 375 22.31 10.37 -7.35
CA LEU A 375 22.29 9.22 -6.44
C LEU A 375 20.88 8.60 -6.33
N ASP A 376 20.05 8.84 -7.33
CA ASP A 376 18.70 8.29 -7.47
C ASP A 376 18.66 6.94 -8.19
N THR A 377 17.48 6.38 -8.37
CA THR A 377 17.26 5.08 -9.02
C THR A 377 17.66 5.02 -10.49
N GLN A 378 17.80 6.17 -11.17
CA GLN A 378 18.15 6.26 -12.60
C GLN A 378 19.65 6.47 -12.82
N SER A 379 20.43 6.64 -11.77
CA SER A 379 21.87 6.90 -11.88
C SER A 379 22.66 5.67 -12.35
N ASP A 380 23.47 5.85 -13.40
CA ASP A 380 24.38 4.83 -13.95
C ASP A 380 25.49 4.45 -12.94
N LEU A 381 25.73 5.29 -11.93
CA LEU A 381 26.73 5.00 -10.87
C LEU A 381 26.40 3.74 -10.06
N PHE A 382 25.18 3.28 -10.10
CA PHE A 382 24.75 2.05 -9.42
C PHE A 382 24.69 0.82 -10.32
N ASP A 383 25.10 0.92 -11.58
CA ASP A 383 25.06 -0.21 -12.50
C ASP A 383 26.04 -1.31 -12.10
N GLY A 384 25.52 -2.50 -11.91
CA GLY A 384 26.30 -3.66 -11.48
C GLY A 384 26.80 -3.66 -10.03
N ILE A 385 26.40 -2.66 -9.21
CA ILE A 385 26.73 -2.59 -7.78
C ILE A 385 25.48 -2.77 -6.90
N ALA A 386 25.69 -3.42 -5.75
CA ALA A 386 24.67 -3.45 -4.70
C ALA A 386 24.67 -2.09 -3.96
N TRP A 387 23.58 -1.37 -4.03
CA TRP A 387 23.44 -0.03 -3.41
C TRP A 387 23.15 -0.05 -1.89
N PRO A 388 22.60 -1.10 -1.27
CA PRO A 388 22.42 -1.13 0.18
C PRO A 388 23.78 -1.35 0.90
N GLN A 389 24.69 -0.37 0.83
CA GLN A 389 26.01 -0.44 1.45
C GLN A 389 26.28 0.84 2.24
N PRO A 390 26.69 0.75 3.51
CA PRO A 390 27.05 1.91 4.31
C PRO A 390 28.19 2.72 3.66
N GLY A 391 28.08 4.05 3.68
CA GLY A 391 29.09 4.98 3.18
C GLY A 391 29.28 4.96 1.66
N LEU A 392 28.33 4.44 0.90
CA LEU A 392 28.43 4.40 -0.56
C LEU A 392 28.36 5.81 -1.18
N ASP A 393 27.55 6.70 -0.66
CA ASP A 393 27.47 8.10 -1.13
C ASP A 393 28.84 8.79 -1.14
N ASP A 394 29.60 8.67 -0.04
CA ASP A 394 30.94 9.24 0.07
C ASP A 394 31.92 8.64 -0.94
N ARG A 395 31.83 7.32 -1.15
CA ARG A 395 32.69 6.63 -2.14
C ARG A 395 32.37 7.05 -3.57
N LEU A 396 31.08 7.25 -3.89
CA LEU A 396 30.65 7.70 -5.21
C LEU A 396 31.06 9.15 -5.46
N LEU A 397 30.95 10.04 -4.44
CA LEU A 397 31.47 11.41 -4.51
C LEU A 397 32.97 11.42 -4.80
N LEU A 398 33.76 10.62 -4.07
CA LEU A 398 35.19 10.49 -4.30
C LEU A 398 35.52 9.91 -5.67
N ALA A 399 34.81 8.90 -6.12
CA ALA A 399 35.04 8.26 -7.43
C ALA A 399 34.73 9.20 -8.61
N ALA A 400 33.78 10.12 -8.42
CA ALA A 400 33.40 11.12 -9.42
C ALA A 400 34.36 12.31 -9.48
N SER A 401 35.22 12.49 -8.47
CA SER A 401 36.26 13.53 -8.49
C SER A 401 37.38 13.10 -9.46
N GLY A 402 37.41 13.69 -10.65
CA GLY A 402 38.57 13.63 -11.52
C GLY A 402 39.75 14.45 -10.95
N GLU A 403 40.84 14.57 -11.68
CA GLU A 403 41.95 15.44 -11.28
C GLU A 403 41.47 16.89 -11.13
N ASN A 404 41.23 17.34 -9.89
CA ASN A 404 40.91 18.73 -9.44
C ASN A 404 39.48 19.25 -9.58
N ASN A 405 38.44 18.41 -9.77
CA ASN A 405 37.10 18.95 -9.89
C ASN A 405 36.30 18.79 -8.60
N ALA A 406 35.65 19.87 -8.18
CA ALA A 406 34.63 19.83 -7.15
C ALA A 406 33.45 18.95 -7.61
N VAL A 407 32.87 18.21 -6.68
CA VAL A 407 31.71 17.31 -6.94
C VAL A 407 30.59 17.65 -5.98
N SER A 408 29.35 17.65 -6.45
CA SER A 408 28.17 17.91 -5.65
C SER A 408 27.14 16.79 -5.79
N THR A 409 26.41 16.49 -4.71
CA THR A 409 25.15 15.76 -4.75
C THR A 409 23.99 16.70 -5.11
N ARG A 410 22.79 16.16 -5.32
CA ARG A 410 21.59 16.94 -5.61
C ARG A 410 20.74 17.20 -4.37
N TYR A 411 20.17 18.40 -4.28
CA TYR A 411 19.15 18.75 -3.30
C TYR A 411 17.78 18.18 -3.74
N GLY A 412 17.02 17.70 -2.77
CA GLY A 412 15.66 17.18 -3.01
C GLY A 412 15.61 15.85 -3.77
N GLU A 413 16.73 15.18 -3.91
CA GLU A 413 16.89 13.88 -4.56
C GLU A 413 16.44 12.74 -3.65
N TYR A 414 15.83 11.71 -4.23
CA TYR A 414 15.49 10.47 -3.53
C TYR A 414 16.66 9.48 -3.64
N ARG A 415 17.52 9.46 -2.63
CA ARG A 415 18.78 8.68 -2.68
C ARG A 415 18.54 7.18 -2.59
N LEU A 416 18.99 6.44 -3.60
CA LEU A 416 18.88 4.98 -3.67
C LEU A 416 19.61 4.27 -2.51
N THR A 417 20.70 4.85 -2.03
CA THR A 417 21.48 4.32 -0.89
C THR A 417 20.72 4.32 0.43
N ARG A 418 19.62 5.07 0.50
CA ARG A 418 18.72 5.12 1.66
C ARG A 418 17.57 4.11 1.58
N THR A 419 17.43 3.40 0.46
CA THR A 419 16.40 2.38 0.29
C THR A 419 16.57 1.26 1.31
N VAL A 420 15.47 0.86 1.94
CA VAL A 420 15.41 -0.27 2.88
C VAL A 420 14.60 -1.39 2.24
N LEU A 421 15.23 -2.57 2.11
CA LEU A 421 14.56 -3.78 1.63
C LEU A 421 13.73 -4.41 2.76
N LEU A 422 12.66 -5.13 2.41
CA LEU A 422 11.80 -5.86 3.35
C LEU A 422 11.30 -4.97 4.52
N SER A 423 10.86 -3.76 4.20
CA SER A 423 10.30 -2.84 5.18
C SER A 423 8.81 -2.56 4.89
N PRO A 424 7.92 -2.67 5.88
CA PRO A 424 6.51 -2.29 5.70
C PRO A 424 6.33 -0.77 5.57
N GLN A 425 7.30 0.00 6.02
CA GLN A 425 7.26 1.47 5.96
C GLN A 425 8.20 2.00 4.87
N PRO A 426 7.86 3.11 4.21
CA PRO A 426 8.80 3.80 3.34
C PRO A 426 10.02 4.30 4.12
N ALA A 427 11.16 4.38 3.45
CA ALA A 427 12.38 4.94 4.02
C ALA A 427 12.46 6.45 3.78
N GLU A 428 13.20 7.14 4.64
CA GLU A 428 13.53 8.56 4.47
C GLU A 428 14.60 8.69 3.38
N THR A 429 14.18 8.90 2.16
CA THR A 429 15.07 8.93 0.98
C THR A 429 15.31 10.33 0.43
N CYS A 430 14.38 11.27 0.67
CA CYS A 430 14.49 12.62 0.13
C CYS A 430 15.52 13.47 0.88
N ALA A 431 16.61 13.86 0.22
CA ALA A 431 17.67 14.68 0.78
C ALA A 431 17.28 16.16 0.87
N LEU A 432 17.36 16.76 2.04
CA LEU A 432 17.14 18.20 2.29
C LEU A 432 18.45 18.99 2.39
N HIS A 433 19.55 18.44 1.90
CA HIS A 433 20.89 19.01 1.94
C HIS A 433 21.65 18.70 0.65
N VAL A 434 22.77 19.35 0.50
CA VAL A 434 23.76 19.06 -0.56
C VAL A 434 25.10 18.74 0.12
N ASP A 435 25.78 17.69 -0.36
CA ASP A 435 27.13 17.35 0.01
C ASP A 435 28.08 17.76 -1.13
N LEU A 436 29.12 18.53 -0.79
CA LEU A 436 30.13 19.08 -1.72
C LEU A 436 31.49 18.48 -1.38
N LEU A 437 32.09 17.76 -2.31
CA LEU A 437 33.49 17.36 -2.22
C LEU A 437 34.35 18.51 -2.72
N LEU A 438 35.22 19.03 -1.84
CA LEU A 438 36.04 20.20 -2.08
C LEU A 438 37.47 19.96 -1.60
N PRO A 439 38.48 20.70 -2.11
CA PRO A 439 39.83 20.69 -1.54
C PRO A 439 39.82 21.08 -0.07
N VAL A 440 40.64 20.40 0.73
CA VAL A 440 40.87 20.77 2.14
C VAL A 440 41.40 22.21 2.23
N GLY A 441 40.88 22.97 3.21
CA GLY A 441 41.28 24.37 3.38
C GLY A 441 40.50 25.38 2.54
N SER A 442 39.55 24.93 1.69
CA SER A 442 38.67 25.84 0.96
C SER A 442 37.89 26.72 1.94
N THR A 443 37.93 28.06 1.77
CA THR A 443 37.24 29.03 2.63
C THR A 443 35.72 28.98 2.42
N VAL A 444 34.96 28.87 3.50
CA VAL A 444 33.50 28.97 3.52
C VAL A 444 33.13 30.33 4.15
N SER A 445 32.43 31.19 3.38
CA SER A 445 32.05 32.55 3.78
C SER A 445 30.56 32.67 4.11
N ALA A 446 30.19 33.59 4.99
CA ALA A 446 28.82 33.85 5.36
C ALA A 446 28.01 34.45 4.20
N PRO A 447 26.95 33.82 3.72
CA PRO A 447 26.15 34.39 2.63
C PRO A 447 25.25 35.55 3.10
N PHE A 448 24.94 35.60 4.38
CA PHE A 448 24.15 36.68 5.02
C PHE A 448 24.60 36.91 6.45
N GLY A 449 24.23 38.06 7.01
CA GLY A 449 24.57 38.40 8.39
C GLY A 449 23.74 37.61 9.40
N GLY A 450 24.36 37.22 10.52
CA GLY A 450 23.66 36.42 11.54
C GLY A 450 24.52 36.11 12.76
N ILE A 451 23.94 35.42 13.74
CA ILE A 451 24.60 34.93 14.93
C ILE A 451 25.11 33.51 14.68
N LEU A 452 26.37 33.25 14.96
CA LEU A 452 26.98 31.93 14.79
C LEU A 452 26.78 31.09 16.04
N LYS A 453 26.28 29.86 15.84
CA LYS A 453 26.24 28.81 16.84
C LYS A 453 27.12 27.64 16.42
N ILE A 454 27.96 27.16 17.30
CA ILE A 454 28.81 25.99 17.08
C ILE A 454 28.12 24.78 17.77
N THR A 455 28.03 23.67 17.07
CA THR A 455 27.44 22.41 17.57
C THR A 455 28.44 21.26 17.41
N ASP A 456 28.21 20.14 18.09
CA ASP A 456 29.08 18.94 17.99
C ASP A 456 29.19 18.37 16.54
N GLY A 457 28.26 18.73 15.65
CA GLY A 457 28.21 18.24 14.26
C GLY A 457 28.55 19.27 13.20
N GLY A 458 28.83 20.54 13.57
CA GLY A 458 29.08 21.63 12.64
C GLY A 458 28.74 23.00 13.19
N LEU A 459 28.35 23.91 12.34
CA LEU A 459 27.93 25.27 12.72
C LEU A 459 26.58 25.66 12.14
N ILE A 460 25.90 26.58 12.80
CA ILE A 460 24.62 27.15 12.36
C ILE A 460 24.74 28.65 12.33
N LEU A 461 24.54 29.28 11.18
CA LEU A 461 24.43 30.75 11.05
C LEU A 461 22.95 31.12 11.09
N LEU A 462 22.53 31.75 12.19
CA LEU A 462 21.16 32.24 12.40
C LEU A 462 20.97 33.61 11.76
N GLY A 463 20.49 33.64 10.53
CA GLY A 463 20.17 34.85 9.81
C GLY A 463 18.80 35.43 10.18
N ARG A 464 18.39 36.50 9.46
CA ARG A 464 17.07 37.11 9.62
C ARG A 464 15.94 36.20 9.20
N ASP A 465 16.05 35.58 8.01
CA ASP A 465 14.96 34.88 7.32
C ASP A 465 15.16 33.35 7.27
N ALA A 466 16.35 32.87 7.64
CA ALA A 466 16.69 31.47 7.68
C ALA A 466 17.92 31.17 8.54
N ALA A 467 18.07 29.91 8.93
CA ALA A 467 19.26 29.29 9.45
C ALA A 467 20.01 28.56 8.35
N LEU A 468 21.33 28.72 8.28
CA LEU A 468 22.24 27.95 7.43
C LEU A 468 22.99 26.95 8.31
N HIS A 469 22.77 25.67 8.06
CA HIS A 469 23.44 24.56 8.75
C HIS A 469 24.60 24.06 7.89
N LEU A 470 25.79 24.01 8.45
CA LEU A 470 27.02 23.59 7.79
C LEU A 470 27.73 22.52 8.63
N SER A 471 28.26 21.49 7.97
CA SER A 471 29.14 20.52 8.63
C SER A 471 30.29 20.10 7.68
N GLY A 472 31.35 19.55 8.25
CA GLY A 472 32.56 19.18 7.47
C GLY A 472 33.56 20.34 7.32
N LEU A 473 33.57 21.28 8.26
CA LEU A 473 34.51 22.42 8.27
C LEU A 473 35.06 22.65 9.69
N ASP A 474 36.22 23.26 9.74
CA ASP A 474 36.82 23.77 10.95
C ASP A 474 36.43 25.27 11.08
N ALA A 475 35.70 25.62 12.15
CA ALA A 475 35.20 26.97 12.38
C ALA A 475 36.33 27.95 12.75
N LEU A 476 36.30 29.16 12.18
CA LEU A 476 37.27 30.22 12.46
C LEU A 476 36.77 31.19 13.54
N PRO A 477 35.50 31.69 13.50
CA PRO A 477 34.96 32.59 14.53
C PRO A 477 34.59 31.83 15.81
N GLY A 478 34.43 32.59 16.92
CA GLY A 478 33.89 32.03 18.18
C GLY A 478 32.38 31.86 18.18
N PRO A 479 31.85 31.02 19.11
CA PRO A 479 30.42 30.90 19.27
C PRO A 479 29.78 32.21 19.73
N ASP A 480 28.53 32.44 19.32
CA ASP A 480 27.73 33.64 19.61
C ASP A 480 28.25 34.95 18.99
N ASP A 481 29.27 34.91 18.14
CA ASP A 481 29.74 36.08 17.37
C ASP A 481 28.68 36.48 16.32
N PHE A 482 28.49 37.78 16.14
CA PHE A 482 27.76 38.32 15.01
C PHE A 482 28.65 38.34 13.77
N ILE A 483 28.24 37.61 12.75
CA ILE A 483 28.98 37.46 11.49
C ILE A 483 28.36 38.37 10.42
N HIS A 484 29.19 39.11 9.68
CA HIS A 484 28.77 39.92 8.55
C HIS A 484 28.80 39.13 7.25
N PRO A 485 27.99 39.52 6.22
CA PRO A 485 28.08 38.89 4.87
C PRO A 485 29.52 38.95 4.34
N GLY A 486 29.95 37.88 3.66
CA GLY A 486 31.29 37.68 3.13
C GLY A 486 32.39 37.35 4.16
N GLN A 487 32.10 37.42 5.46
CA GLN A 487 33.05 37.05 6.51
C GLN A 487 33.28 35.51 6.52
N PRO A 488 34.55 35.05 6.65
CA PRO A 488 34.84 33.62 6.74
C PRO A 488 34.18 32.96 7.95
N LEU A 489 33.49 31.83 7.71
CA LEU A 489 32.89 30.97 8.72
C LEU A 489 33.84 29.85 9.16
N GLY A 490 34.63 29.33 8.23
CA GLY A 490 35.54 28.23 8.45
C GLY A 490 36.24 27.81 7.19
N VAL A 491 37.01 26.73 7.28
CA VAL A 491 37.66 26.09 6.17
C VAL A 491 37.25 24.61 6.08
N VAL A 492 37.13 24.06 4.88
CA VAL A 492 36.75 22.65 4.67
C VAL A 492 37.77 21.74 5.36
N ALA A 493 37.26 20.90 6.26
CA ALA A 493 38.06 19.95 7.04
C ALA A 493 38.41 18.70 6.22
N ALA A 494 39.57 18.11 6.51
CA ALA A 494 40.01 16.88 5.86
C ALA A 494 39.07 15.70 6.21
N LYS A 495 38.65 14.96 5.17
CA LYS A 495 37.90 13.71 5.34
C LYS A 495 38.67 12.53 4.74
N THR A 496 39.23 12.67 3.53
CA THR A 496 39.94 11.62 2.83
C THR A 496 41.04 12.26 1.96
N GLY A 497 42.32 12.09 2.31
CA GLY A 497 43.43 12.71 1.59
C GLY A 497 43.34 14.22 1.57
N ASP A 498 43.46 14.82 0.39
CA ASP A 498 43.42 16.26 0.19
C ASP A 498 42.00 16.83 -0.01
N ASN A 499 40.98 15.99 0.15
CA ASN A 499 39.57 16.38 -0.03
C ASN A 499 38.78 16.28 1.27
N GLY A 500 37.83 17.19 1.43
CA GLY A 500 36.82 17.23 2.48
C GLY A 500 35.40 17.28 1.90
N VAL A 501 34.42 16.96 2.72
CA VAL A 501 33.00 17.02 2.33
C VAL A 501 32.31 18.09 3.16
N LEU A 502 31.91 19.17 2.49
CA LEU A 502 31.09 20.23 3.08
C LEU A 502 29.60 19.87 2.85
N ARG A 503 28.83 19.78 3.93
CA ARG A 503 27.36 19.63 3.87
C ARG A 503 26.70 20.99 4.08
N VAL A 504 25.70 21.28 3.23
CA VAL A 504 24.98 22.55 3.23
C VAL A 504 23.47 22.31 3.29
N GLN A 505 22.81 22.88 4.30
CA GLN A 505 21.36 22.80 4.46
C GLN A 505 20.78 24.14 4.92
N LEU A 506 19.64 24.55 4.37
CA LEU A 506 18.88 25.73 4.79
C LEU A 506 17.62 25.34 5.54
N CYS A 507 17.23 26.13 6.56
CA CYS A 507 15.94 25.99 7.22
C CYS A 507 15.35 27.36 7.52
N ARG A 508 14.06 27.58 7.23
CA ARG A 508 13.35 28.83 7.54
C ARG A 508 13.03 28.93 9.03
N ASP A 509 12.80 27.81 9.69
CA ASP A 509 12.64 27.76 11.13
C ASP A 509 14.03 27.78 11.81
N LYS A 510 14.34 28.89 12.47
CA LYS A 510 15.66 29.13 13.07
C LYS A 510 15.87 28.38 14.40
N ASP A 511 14.79 27.94 15.00
CA ASP A 511 14.81 27.21 16.28
C ASP A 511 14.87 25.71 16.09
N MET A 512 14.82 25.26 14.82
CA MET A 512 14.82 23.85 14.46
C MET A 512 16.16 23.39 13.88
N VAL A 513 16.57 22.18 14.24
CA VAL A 513 17.59 21.41 13.51
C VAL A 513 16.85 20.49 12.56
N PRO A 514 16.85 20.78 11.25
CA PRO A 514 16.08 19.98 10.29
C PRO A 514 16.74 18.62 10.06
N PRO A 515 15.95 17.56 9.74
CA PRO A 515 16.49 16.27 9.36
C PRO A 515 17.22 16.37 8.02
N LEU A 516 18.21 15.53 7.80
CA LEU A 516 18.93 15.46 6.53
C LEU A 516 18.09 14.78 5.45
N PHE A 517 17.28 13.81 5.84
CA PHE A 517 16.41 13.04 4.95
C PHE A 517 15.01 12.99 5.52
N VAL A 518 14.03 12.95 4.63
CA VAL A 518 12.61 12.85 4.99
C VAL A 518 11.89 11.80 4.14
N LEU A 519 10.73 11.39 4.62
CA LEU A 519 9.84 10.50 3.87
C LEU A 519 9.37 11.17 2.56
N PRO A 520 9.23 10.41 1.47
CA PRO A 520 8.78 10.95 0.18
C PRO A 520 7.45 11.71 0.24
N ASN A 521 6.47 11.20 0.96
CA ASN A 521 5.16 11.85 1.12
C ASN A 521 5.21 13.13 1.96
N HIS A 522 6.24 13.34 2.77
CA HIS A 522 6.47 14.58 3.53
C HIS A 522 7.32 15.59 2.77
N ALA A 523 8.01 15.17 1.70
CA ALA A 523 9.03 15.97 1.01
C ALA A 523 8.51 17.32 0.51
N ALA A 524 7.27 17.38 0.02
CA ALA A 524 6.69 18.60 -0.50
C ALA A 524 6.60 19.71 0.58
N ALA A 525 6.17 19.37 1.78
CA ALA A 525 6.07 20.31 2.90
C ALA A 525 7.46 20.68 3.44
N TRP A 526 8.35 19.71 3.60
CA TRP A 526 9.70 19.95 4.08
C TRP A 526 10.53 20.82 3.12
N LYS A 527 10.38 20.68 1.80
CA LYS A 527 11.09 21.54 0.82
C LYS A 527 10.67 23.00 0.88
N VAL A 528 9.47 23.32 1.34
CA VAL A 528 9.05 24.71 1.62
C VAL A 528 9.79 25.24 2.85
N LEU A 529 9.88 24.43 3.91
CA LEU A 529 10.55 24.82 5.16
C LEU A 529 12.08 24.82 5.02
N CYS A 530 12.63 23.85 4.30
CA CYS A 530 14.06 23.70 4.04
C CYS A 530 14.34 23.88 2.54
N PRO A 531 14.45 25.13 2.04
CA PRO A 531 14.62 25.38 0.60
C PRO A 531 16.01 25.01 0.10
N SER A 532 16.15 24.89 -1.22
CA SER A 532 17.41 24.60 -1.89
C SER A 532 18.50 25.66 -1.59
N PRO A 533 19.74 25.24 -1.32
CA PRO A 533 20.88 26.14 -1.17
C PRO A 533 21.51 26.58 -2.51
N ALA A 534 20.99 26.15 -3.66
CA ALA A 534 21.56 26.39 -5.00
C ALA A 534 21.95 27.87 -5.25
N LYS A 535 21.11 28.82 -4.81
CA LYS A 535 21.40 30.26 -4.98
C LYS A 535 22.60 30.74 -4.19
N LEU A 536 22.85 30.18 -3.02
CA LEU A 536 24.01 30.51 -2.19
C LEU A 536 25.27 29.79 -2.67
N LEU A 537 25.13 28.70 -3.38
CA LEU A 537 26.20 27.93 -3.97
C LEU A 537 26.59 28.43 -5.36
N GLY A 538 25.72 29.14 -6.05
CA GLY A 538 26.01 29.75 -7.36
C GLY A 538 25.91 28.77 -8.55
N PHE A 539 25.39 27.57 -8.35
CA PHE A 539 25.13 26.58 -9.42
C PHE A 539 23.83 25.80 -9.15
N ASP A 540 23.30 25.19 -10.21
CA ASP A 540 22.10 24.37 -10.10
C ASP A 540 22.43 22.99 -9.54
N CYS A 541 21.97 22.71 -8.34
CA CYS A 541 22.10 21.42 -7.66
C CYS A 541 20.74 20.77 -7.37
N ASP A 542 19.65 21.26 -7.93
CA ASP A 542 18.33 20.72 -7.66
C ASP A 542 18.09 19.40 -8.42
N ALA A 543 17.50 18.42 -7.74
CA ALA A 543 17.07 17.21 -8.40
C ALA A 543 15.83 17.48 -9.29
N PRO A 544 15.72 16.83 -10.45
CA PRO A 544 14.53 16.92 -11.26
C PRO A 544 13.31 16.38 -10.47
N VAL A 545 12.19 17.07 -10.61
CA VAL A 545 10.94 16.64 -9.97
C VAL A 545 10.45 15.34 -10.65
N PRO A 546 10.19 14.27 -9.91
CA PRO A 546 9.60 13.06 -10.49
C PRO A 546 8.26 13.37 -11.16
N LEU A 547 8.09 12.90 -12.39
CA LEU A 547 6.91 13.19 -13.21
C LEU A 547 5.89 12.03 -13.20
N SER A 548 5.81 11.24 -12.13
CA SER A 548 5.02 10.00 -12.05
C SER A 548 3.54 10.20 -12.45
N ALA A 549 2.91 11.28 -11.98
CA ALA A 549 1.53 11.59 -12.37
C ALA A 549 1.41 11.96 -13.85
N MET A 550 2.38 12.73 -14.39
CA MET A 550 2.43 13.06 -15.81
C MET A 550 2.75 11.83 -16.68
N LEU A 551 3.57 10.91 -16.17
CA LEU A 551 3.91 9.68 -16.87
C LEU A 551 2.68 8.79 -17.07
N LEU A 552 1.83 8.66 -16.07
CA LEU A 552 0.56 7.92 -16.16
C LEU A 552 -0.35 8.56 -17.25
N ALA A 553 -0.50 9.88 -17.24
CA ALA A 553 -1.29 10.60 -18.25
C ALA A 553 -0.69 10.45 -19.66
N ARG A 554 0.64 10.54 -19.82
CA ARG A 554 1.35 10.31 -21.08
C ARG A 554 1.13 8.88 -21.60
N ARG A 555 1.20 7.89 -20.70
CA ARG A 555 0.91 6.49 -21.00
C ARG A 555 -0.53 6.32 -21.51
N GLN A 556 -1.51 6.90 -20.82
CA GLN A 556 -2.92 6.84 -21.22
C GLN A 556 -3.19 7.45 -22.59
N ASN A 557 -2.42 8.47 -22.99
CA ASN A 557 -2.58 9.14 -24.27
C ASN A 557 -1.98 8.37 -25.46
N HIS A 558 -0.91 7.57 -25.22
CA HIS A 558 -0.13 6.98 -26.32
C HIS A 558 -0.01 5.46 -26.26
N PHE A 559 -0.28 4.85 -25.12
CA PHE A 559 -0.22 3.41 -24.93
C PHE A 559 -1.62 2.80 -25.01
N ALA A 560 -1.74 1.63 -25.63
CA ALA A 560 -3.04 1.04 -25.92
C ALA A 560 -3.83 0.74 -24.61
N LYS A 561 -5.04 1.25 -24.52
CA LYS A 561 -5.91 1.13 -23.34
C LYS A 561 -6.14 -0.32 -22.84
N PRO A 562 -6.21 -1.37 -23.69
CA PRO A 562 -6.32 -2.75 -23.25
C PRO A 562 -5.11 -3.25 -22.46
N GLN A 563 -3.93 -2.62 -22.59
CA GLN A 563 -2.76 -2.96 -21.77
C GLN A 563 -2.86 -2.29 -20.39
N LYS A 564 -3.68 -2.89 -19.54
CA LYS A 564 -4.02 -2.35 -18.20
C LYS A 564 -2.82 -2.32 -17.26
N ASN A 565 -2.83 -1.40 -16.31
CA ASN A 565 -1.96 -1.44 -15.15
C ASN A 565 -2.51 -2.42 -14.09
N TYR A 566 -1.65 -2.92 -13.22
CA TYR A 566 -2.07 -3.76 -12.09
C TYR A 566 -2.81 -2.97 -11.02
N TYR A 567 -2.45 -1.71 -10.86
CA TYR A 567 -2.99 -0.80 -9.85
C TYR A 567 -3.60 0.42 -10.53
N GLU A 568 -4.57 1.05 -9.89
CA GLU A 568 -5.14 2.31 -10.34
C GLU A 568 -4.07 3.42 -10.37
N THR A 569 -3.23 3.45 -9.32
CA THR A 569 -2.07 4.34 -9.23
C THR A 569 -0.79 3.49 -9.16
N PRO A 570 -0.24 3.05 -10.31
CA PRO A 570 0.93 2.19 -10.33
C PRO A 570 2.19 2.96 -9.91
N PRO A 571 3.10 2.35 -9.12
CA PRO A 571 4.39 2.96 -8.83
C PRO A 571 5.24 3.07 -10.11
N GLN A 572 6.01 4.15 -10.23
CA GLN A 572 7.01 4.29 -11.28
C GLN A 572 8.27 3.50 -10.87
N ILE A 573 8.44 2.31 -11.42
CA ILE A 573 9.59 1.43 -11.15
C ILE A 573 10.71 1.73 -12.13
N GLU A 574 11.92 1.97 -11.61
CA GLU A 574 13.08 2.31 -12.43
C GLU A 574 14.29 1.40 -12.18
N ARG A 575 14.35 0.69 -11.06
CA ARG A 575 15.47 -0.19 -10.75
C ARG A 575 15.01 -1.49 -10.10
N GLY A 576 15.82 -2.53 -10.22
CA GLY A 576 15.57 -3.80 -9.59
C GLY A 576 16.84 -4.47 -9.05
N LEU A 577 16.67 -5.30 -8.03
CA LEU A 577 17.72 -6.11 -7.42
C LEU A 577 17.13 -7.43 -6.94
N ARG A 578 17.54 -8.55 -7.54
CA ARG A 578 17.04 -9.88 -7.18
C ARG A 578 15.49 -9.91 -7.22
N GLU A 579 14.86 -10.26 -6.12
CA GLU A 579 13.40 -10.29 -5.97
C GLU A 579 12.76 -8.92 -5.64
N HIS A 580 13.50 -7.83 -5.71
CA HIS A 580 13.02 -6.50 -5.37
C HIS A 580 12.96 -5.56 -6.57
N MET A 581 11.92 -4.72 -6.60
CA MET A 581 11.79 -3.58 -7.51
C MET A 581 11.79 -2.28 -6.71
N VAL A 582 12.36 -1.20 -7.24
CA VAL A 582 12.48 0.10 -6.56
C VAL A 582 11.88 1.19 -7.43
N ASN A 583 11.01 2.02 -6.82
CA ASN A 583 10.43 3.16 -7.51
C ASN A 583 11.35 4.39 -7.46
N VAL A 584 10.98 5.43 -8.21
CA VAL A 584 11.74 6.69 -8.30
C VAL A 584 11.93 7.42 -6.97
N GLU A 585 11.13 7.11 -5.96
CA GLU A 585 11.22 7.69 -4.62
C GLU A 585 12.09 6.85 -3.68
N GLY A 586 12.73 5.79 -4.19
CA GLY A 586 13.56 4.90 -3.40
C GLY A 586 12.78 3.88 -2.54
N ARG A 587 11.48 3.70 -2.78
CA ARG A 587 10.69 2.66 -2.13
C ARG A 587 10.96 1.32 -2.77
N ALA A 588 11.45 0.36 -1.98
CA ALA A 588 11.59 -1.03 -2.41
C ALA A 588 10.28 -1.80 -2.25
N TYR A 589 10.01 -2.65 -3.22
CA TYR A 589 8.87 -3.57 -3.24
C TYR A 589 9.38 -4.99 -3.47
N LEU A 590 8.89 -5.93 -2.67
CA LEU A 590 9.07 -7.36 -2.91
C LEU A 590 8.15 -7.79 -4.07
N ASP A 591 8.74 -8.37 -5.11
CA ASP A 591 8.00 -8.86 -6.28
C ASP A 591 7.51 -10.29 -6.05
N MET A 592 6.21 -10.44 -5.82
CA MET A 592 5.60 -11.75 -5.61
C MET A 592 4.83 -12.28 -6.84
N VAL A 593 4.89 -11.58 -7.99
CA VAL A 593 4.01 -11.87 -9.13
C VAL A 593 4.72 -12.07 -10.46
N ASN A 594 5.95 -11.58 -10.61
CA ASN A 594 6.57 -11.43 -11.93
C ASN A 594 7.29 -12.70 -12.39
N ASN A 595 6.54 -13.64 -12.93
CA ASN A 595 7.04 -14.94 -13.37
C ASN A 595 7.90 -14.92 -14.63
N VAL A 596 8.09 -13.78 -15.27
CA VAL A 596 8.97 -13.63 -16.45
C VAL A 596 10.44 -13.46 -16.06
N THR A 597 10.72 -12.95 -14.85
CA THR A 597 12.07 -12.68 -14.36
C THR A 597 12.51 -13.75 -13.34
N ILE A 598 12.74 -14.97 -13.78
CA ILE A 598 13.02 -16.09 -12.88
C ILE A 598 14.32 -15.96 -12.11
N LEU A 599 15.34 -15.30 -12.68
CA LEU A 599 16.61 -15.00 -12.02
C LEU A 599 16.52 -13.79 -11.08
N GLY A 600 15.40 -13.09 -11.11
CA GLY A 600 15.26 -11.78 -10.50
C GLY A 600 15.66 -10.63 -11.43
N HIS A 601 15.59 -9.42 -10.86
CA HIS A 601 15.84 -8.17 -11.56
C HIS A 601 17.33 -7.78 -11.51
N GLY A 602 17.84 -7.15 -12.58
CA GLY A 602 19.19 -6.59 -12.62
C GLY A 602 20.33 -7.61 -12.45
N HIS A 603 20.16 -8.86 -12.92
CA HIS A 603 21.17 -9.91 -12.72
C HIS A 603 22.45 -9.61 -13.50
N PRO A 604 23.63 -9.41 -12.84
CA PRO A 604 24.83 -8.87 -13.49
C PRO A 604 25.41 -9.81 -14.55
N ARG A 605 25.43 -11.14 -14.31
CA ARG A 605 25.93 -12.11 -15.27
C ARG A 605 25.12 -12.14 -16.56
N LEU A 606 23.79 -11.95 -16.46
CA LEU A 606 22.92 -11.90 -17.63
C LEU A 606 23.15 -10.60 -18.41
N ALA A 607 23.19 -9.46 -17.71
CA ALA A 607 23.46 -8.14 -18.33
C ALA A 607 24.79 -8.13 -19.09
N ASP A 608 25.85 -8.67 -18.51
CA ASP A 608 27.16 -8.76 -19.10
C ASP A 608 27.21 -9.70 -20.34
N ALA A 609 26.52 -10.86 -20.28
CA ALA A 609 26.40 -11.77 -21.41
C ALA A 609 25.70 -11.11 -22.61
N VAL A 610 24.59 -10.40 -22.34
CA VAL A 610 23.83 -9.64 -23.34
C VAL A 610 24.68 -8.52 -23.95
N HIS A 611 25.34 -7.72 -23.10
CA HIS A 611 26.18 -6.60 -23.53
C HIS A 611 27.31 -7.09 -24.48
N ARG A 612 28.03 -8.12 -24.10
CA ARG A 612 29.11 -8.69 -24.92
C ARG A 612 28.61 -9.23 -26.26
N GLN A 613 27.43 -9.87 -26.29
CA GLN A 613 26.91 -10.43 -27.54
C GLN A 613 26.41 -9.33 -28.47
N TRP A 614 25.78 -8.26 -27.96
CA TRP A 614 25.39 -7.12 -28.76
C TRP A 614 26.56 -6.40 -29.45
N GLN A 615 27.71 -6.34 -28.79
CA GLN A 615 28.95 -5.77 -29.40
C GLN A 615 29.51 -6.62 -30.53
N ARG A 616 29.18 -7.91 -30.61
CA ARG A 616 29.71 -8.83 -31.62
C ARG A 616 28.77 -8.94 -32.82
N LEU A 617 27.56 -9.44 -32.59
CA LEU A 617 26.62 -9.73 -33.64
C LEU A 617 25.23 -10.01 -33.07
N ASN A 618 24.21 -9.43 -33.67
CA ASN A 618 22.85 -9.95 -33.57
C ASN A 618 22.22 -9.97 -34.96
N THR A 619 21.67 -11.13 -35.40
CA THR A 619 21.11 -11.36 -36.74
C THR A 619 20.07 -12.49 -36.67
N ASN A 620 19.50 -12.84 -37.81
CA ASN A 620 18.49 -13.92 -37.89
C ASN A 620 19.15 -15.32 -38.01
N SER A 621 18.33 -16.35 -37.75
CA SER A 621 18.75 -17.76 -37.70
C SER A 621 19.06 -18.40 -39.06
N ARG A 622 19.04 -17.63 -40.17
CA ARG A 622 19.42 -18.16 -41.49
C ARG A 622 20.91 -18.24 -41.72
N PHE A 623 21.70 -17.66 -40.80
CA PHE A 623 23.17 -17.79 -40.83
C PHE A 623 23.63 -18.83 -39.82
N HIS A 624 24.79 -19.43 -40.03
CA HIS A 624 25.41 -20.35 -39.08
C HIS A 624 26.17 -19.60 -37.99
N TYR A 625 25.82 -19.84 -36.74
CA TYR A 625 26.52 -19.38 -35.56
C TYR A 625 26.35 -20.40 -34.43
N ALA A 626 27.40 -20.57 -33.61
CA ALA A 626 27.43 -21.65 -32.61
C ALA A 626 26.32 -21.54 -31.56
N SER A 627 25.99 -20.33 -31.13
CA SER A 627 25.09 -20.13 -29.99
C SER A 627 23.68 -20.68 -30.22
N VAL A 628 23.16 -20.72 -31.47
CA VAL A 628 21.84 -21.30 -31.73
C VAL A 628 21.88 -22.83 -31.62
N ALA A 629 22.95 -23.45 -32.12
CA ALA A 629 23.14 -24.91 -32.01
C ALA A 629 23.32 -25.32 -30.53
N ASP A 630 24.26 -24.67 -29.84
CA ASP A 630 24.54 -24.91 -28.42
C ASP A 630 23.26 -24.78 -27.55
N PHE A 631 22.45 -23.74 -27.80
CA PHE A 631 21.23 -23.53 -27.05
C PHE A 631 20.16 -24.56 -27.37
N SER A 632 19.98 -24.91 -28.66
CA SER A 632 19.00 -25.93 -29.07
C SER A 632 19.34 -27.29 -28.51
N GLU A 633 20.64 -27.68 -28.55
CA GLU A 633 21.13 -28.92 -27.95
C GLU A 633 20.88 -28.97 -26.43
N ARG A 634 21.12 -27.86 -25.72
CA ARG A 634 20.85 -27.78 -24.28
C ARG A 634 19.35 -27.91 -23.96
N LEU A 635 18.50 -27.31 -24.77
CA LEU A 635 17.03 -27.42 -24.58
C LEU A 635 16.58 -28.86 -24.85
N ALA A 636 17.03 -29.47 -25.92
CA ALA A 636 16.72 -30.85 -26.24
C ALA A 636 17.22 -31.84 -25.14
N ALA A 637 18.39 -31.58 -24.58
CA ALA A 637 18.91 -32.38 -23.46
C ALA A 637 18.12 -32.29 -22.16
N LEU A 638 17.30 -31.23 -21.97
CA LEU A 638 16.42 -31.08 -20.83
C LEU A 638 15.03 -31.66 -21.05
N ALA A 639 14.66 -31.97 -22.32
CA ALA A 639 13.40 -32.57 -22.68
C ALA A 639 13.43 -34.10 -22.53
N PRO A 640 12.28 -34.78 -22.42
CA PRO A 640 12.20 -36.23 -22.47
C PRO A 640 12.80 -36.81 -23.74
N GLU A 641 13.30 -38.07 -23.67
CA GLU A 641 13.85 -38.80 -24.80
C GLU A 641 12.89 -38.81 -26.00
N GLY A 642 13.41 -38.49 -27.20
CA GLY A 642 12.63 -38.42 -28.44
C GLY A 642 12.06 -37.01 -28.75
N LEU A 643 12.10 -36.06 -27.82
CA LEU A 643 11.76 -34.67 -28.04
C LEU A 643 13.03 -33.86 -28.24
N ASP A 644 13.62 -33.98 -29.44
CA ASP A 644 14.99 -33.52 -29.79
C ASP A 644 15.03 -32.38 -30.82
N THR A 645 13.86 -31.95 -31.32
CA THR A 645 13.76 -30.95 -32.38
C THR A 645 13.17 -29.65 -31.85
N VAL A 646 13.93 -28.53 -31.99
CA VAL A 646 13.65 -27.24 -31.35
C VAL A 646 13.35 -26.16 -32.39
N PHE A 647 12.26 -25.45 -32.17
CA PHE A 647 11.97 -24.18 -32.86
C PHE A 647 12.14 -23.04 -31.86
N LEU A 648 12.81 -21.96 -32.23
CA LEU A 648 12.97 -20.78 -31.41
C LEU A 648 12.08 -19.64 -31.93
N VAL A 649 11.29 -19.07 -31.02
CA VAL A 649 10.34 -17.97 -31.25
C VAL A 649 10.55 -16.88 -30.22
N ASN A 650 9.68 -15.85 -30.16
CA ASN A 650 9.88 -14.67 -29.29
C ASN A 650 8.90 -14.56 -28.12
N SER A 651 7.86 -15.37 -28.11
CA SER A 651 6.82 -15.34 -27.07
C SER A 651 6.09 -16.66 -26.90
N GLY A 652 5.34 -16.79 -25.78
CA GLY A 652 4.46 -17.95 -25.54
C GLY A 652 3.30 -18.04 -26.55
N SER A 653 2.77 -16.91 -26.99
CA SER A 653 1.71 -16.90 -28.01
C SER A 653 2.21 -17.43 -29.35
N GLU A 654 3.42 -17.03 -29.80
CA GLU A 654 4.05 -17.60 -30.99
C GLU A 654 4.35 -19.09 -30.83
N ALA A 655 4.82 -19.51 -29.64
CA ALA A 655 5.11 -20.92 -29.37
C ALA A 655 3.83 -21.76 -29.44
N ASN A 656 2.74 -21.33 -28.85
CA ASN A 656 1.46 -22.04 -28.87
C ASN A 656 0.81 -22.02 -30.28
N ASP A 657 0.86 -20.91 -31.02
CA ASP A 657 0.41 -20.87 -32.41
C ASP A 657 1.19 -21.86 -33.28
N LEU A 658 2.52 -21.94 -33.12
CA LEU A 658 3.34 -22.89 -33.85
C LEU A 658 3.04 -24.33 -33.45
N ALA A 659 2.82 -24.60 -32.16
CA ALA A 659 2.44 -25.93 -31.68
C ALA A 659 1.11 -26.43 -32.25
N LEU A 660 0.11 -25.54 -32.35
CA LEU A 660 -1.16 -25.85 -33.01
C LEU A 660 -0.97 -26.15 -34.49
N ARG A 661 -0.15 -25.39 -35.21
CA ARG A 661 0.19 -25.66 -36.63
C ARG A 661 0.92 -27.00 -36.80
N LEU A 662 1.86 -27.33 -35.93
CA LEU A 662 2.56 -28.59 -35.92
C LEU A 662 1.58 -29.74 -35.69
N ALA A 663 0.62 -29.62 -34.78
CA ALA A 663 -0.42 -30.59 -34.53
C ALA A 663 -1.28 -30.82 -35.77
N TRP A 664 -1.71 -29.75 -36.44
CA TRP A 664 -2.49 -29.86 -37.71
C TRP A 664 -1.70 -30.49 -38.85
N ALA A 665 -0.45 -30.09 -39.03
CA ALA A 665 0.40 -30.65 -40.07
C ALA A 665 0.72 -32.15 -39.86
N ALA A 666 0.96 -32.53 -38.60
CA ALA A 666 1.29 -33.93 -38.27
C ALA A 666 0.10 -34.87 -38.39
N THR A 667 -1.11 -34.44 -38.04
CA THR A 667 -2.31 -35.27 -38.01
C THR A 667 -3.20 -35.14 -39.24
N GLY A 668 -3.08 -34.04 -39.98
CA GLY A 668 -4.01 -33.71 -41.06
C GLY A 668 -5.41 -33.30 -40.59
N ALA A 669 -5.65 -33.31 -39.26
CA ALA A 669 -6.89 -32.86 -38.64
C ALA A 669 -6.79 -31.43 -38.10
N ARG A 670 -7.94 -30.85 -37.71
CA ARG A 670 -7.92 -29.45 -37.20
C ARG A 670 -8.55 -29.32 -35.81
N ASN A 671 -9.36 -30.24 -35.34
CA ASN A 671 -10.07 -30.12 -34.08
C ASN A 671 -9.11 -30.20 -32.89
N MET A 672 -9.18 -29.24 -32.00
CA MET A 672 -8.38 -29.16 -30.79
C MET A 672 -9.24 -29.21 -29.55
N LEU A 673 -8.88 -30.03 -28.59
CA LEU A 673 -9.39 -29.96 -27.24
C LEU A 673 -8.56 -28.94 -26.44
N CYS A 674 -9.22 -28.13 -25.61
CA CYS A 674 -8.60 -27.29 -24.59
C CYS A 674 -9.42 -27.31 -23.31
N LEU A 675 -8.85 -26.90 -22.18
CA LEU A 675 -9.58 -26.88 -20.92
C LEU A 675 -10.28 -25.52 -20.73
N LEU A 676 -11.44 -25.48 -20.06
CA LEU A 676 -12.03 -24.26 -19.55
C LEU A 676 -11.07 -23.62 -18.52
N GLU A 677 -11.13 -22.30 -18.36
CA GLU A 677 -10.24 -21.49 -17.50
C GLU A 677 -8.76 -21.43 -17.95
N GLY A 678 -8.41 -22.03 -19.10
CA GLY A 678 -7.04 -22.04 -19.65
C GLY A 678 -6.66 -20.74 -20.37
N TYR A 679 -5.36 -20.42 -20.40
CA TYR A 679 -4.80 -19.28 -21.14
C TYR A 679 -3.52 -19.67 -21.89
N HIS A 680 -3.53 -19.56 -23.20
CA HIS A 680 -2.43 -19.98 -24.08
C HIS A 680 -1.83 -18.85 -24.92
N GLY A 681 -2.36 -17.65 -24.83
CA GLY A 681 -1.87 -16.47 -25.55
C GLY A 681 -2.98 -15.61 -26.13
N TRP A 682 -2.57 -14.57 -26.86
CA TRP A 682 -3.48 -13.54 -27.38
C TRP A 682 -3.50 -13.46 -28.92
N SER A 683 -2.65 -14.20 -29.63
CA SER A 683 -2.72 -14.31 -31.09
C SER A 683 -3.90 -15.17 -31.53
N ILE A 684 -4.33 -15.06 -32.79
CA ILE A 684 -5.61 -15.62 -33.25
C ILE A 684 -5.82 -17.09 -32.88
N ALA A 685 -4.80 -17.96 -33.05
CA ALA A 685 -4.97 -19.38 -32.77
C ALA A 685 -4.78 -19.68 -31.26
N SER A 686 -3.86 -19.05 -30.58
CA SER A 686 -3.66 -19.24 -29.14
C SER A 686 -4.80 -18.61 -28.30
N ASP A 687 -5.39 -17.48 -28.73
CA ASP A 687 -6.60 -16.91 -28.11
C ASP A 687 -7.82 -17.83 -28.36
N ALA A 688 -7.92 -18.44 -29.53
CA ALA A 688 -8.99 -19.37 -29.84
C ALA A 688 -9.05 -20.56 -28.85
N VAL A 689 -7.93 -21.07 -28.38
CA VAL A 689 -7.85 -22.15 -27.38
C VAL A 689 -7.77 -21.63 -25.93
N SER A 690 -7.66 -20.32 -25.72
CA SER A 690 -7.71 -19.69 -24.40
C SER A 690 -9.14 -19.45 -23.97
N THR A 691 -9.53 -19.89 -22.77
CA THR A 691 -10.91 -19.94 -22.30
C THR A 691 -11.16 -19.10 -21.04
N SER A 692 -10.13 -18.46 -20.51
CA SER A 692 -10.22 -17.55 -19.37
C SER A 692 -11.10 -16.35 -19.70
N ILE A 693 -12.20 -16.17 -18.99
CA ILE A 693 -13.14 -15.04 -19.16
C ILE A 693 -12.63 -13.76 -18.50
N ALA A 694 -11.69 -13.87 -17.58
CA ALA A 694 -11.01 -12.70 -17.00
C ALA A 694 -10.09 -12.02 -18.02
N ASP A 695 -9.43 -12.78 -18.89
CA ASP A 695 -8.56 -12.24 -19.94
C ASP A 695 -9.36 -11.84 -21.18
N ASN A 696 -10.33 -12.65 -21.60
CA ASN A 696 -11.24 -12.38 -22.70
C ASN A 696 -12.68 -12.66 -22.31
N PRO A 697 -13.50 -11.66 -21.97
CA PRO A 697 -14.90 -11.87 -21.56
C PRO A 697 -15.78 -12.56 -22.60
N GLN A 698 -15.36 -12.55 -23.88
CA GLN A 698 -16.06 -13.21 -24.98
C GLN A 698 -15.45 -14.58 -25.35
N ALA A 699 -14.46 -15.02 -24.61
CA ALA A 699 -13.72 -16.26 -24.88
C ALA A 699 -14.60 -17.48 -25.17
N LEU A 700 -15.77 -17.62 -24.57
CA LEU A 700 -16.66 -18.76 -24.76
C LEU A 700 -17.68 -18.59 -25.91
N THR A 701 -17.82 -17.39 -26.47
CA THR A 701 -18.84 -17.08 -27.50
C THR A 701 -18.29 -16.82 -28.89
N THR A 702 -17.00 -16.52 -29.03
CA THR A 702 -16.36 -16.13 -30.31
C THR A 702 -15.42 -17.19 -30.87
N ARG A 703 -15.54 -18.47 -30.41
CA ARG A 703 -14.62 -19.52 -30.82
C ARG A 703 -14.89 -20.06 -32.22
N PRO A 704 -13.85 -20.42 -32.95
CA PRO A 704 -14.00 -21.16 -34.20
C PRO A 704 -14.42 -22.60 -33.95
N ASP A 705 -15.07 -23.22 -34.95
CA ASP A 705 -15.65 -24.58 -34.88
C ASP A 705 -14.65 -25.71 -34.63
N TRP A 706 -13.35 -25.46 -34.81
CA TRP A 706 -12.32 -26.45 -34.55
C TRP A 706 -11.84 -26.49 -33.09
N VAL A 707 -12.34 -25.59 -32.22
CA VAL A 707 -11.98 -25.55 -30.79
C VAL A 707 -13.09 -26.18 -29.95
N HIS A 708 -12.72 -27.15 -29.14
CA HIS A 708 -13.65 -27.91 -28.27
C HIS A 708 -13.21 -27.80 -26.82
N PRO A 709 -13.71 -26.79 -26.08
CA PRO A 709 -13.43 -26.65 -24.65
C PRO A 709 -14.06 -27.82 -23.88
N VAL A 710 -13.29 -28.43 -22.97
CA VAL A 710 -13.74 -29.43 -22.04
C VAL A 710 -13.65 -28.95 -20.62
N MET A 711 -14.34 -29.60 -19.70
CA MET A 711 -14.46 -29.20 -18.32
C MET A 711 -13.09 -29.06 -17.65
N SER A 712 -12.88 -27.93 -16.96
CA SER A 712 -11.70 -27.68 -16.10
C SER A 712 -11.71 -28.69 -14.94
N PRO A 713 -10.63 -29.44 -14.72
CA PRO A 713 -10.55 -30.37 -13.60
C PRO A 713 -10.20 -29.71 -12.28
N ASN A 714 -10.94 -28.64 -11.92
CA ASN A 714 -10.80 -27.90 -10.71
C ASN A 714 -11.43 -28.67 -9.53
N THR A 715 -10.60 -29.29 -8.71
CA THR A 715 -11.03 -30.13 -7.58
C THR A 715 -11.53 -29.35 -6.38
N TYR A 716 -11.37 -28.03 -6.37
CA TYR A 716 -11.86 -27.14 -5.32
C TYR A 716 -13.23 -26.53 -5.67
N ARG A 717 -13.35 -25.83 -6.80
CA ARG A 717 -14.57 -25.15 -7.25
C ARG A 717 -15.45 -25.96 -8.18
N GLY A 718 -14.85 -26.91 -8.88
CA GLY A 718 -15.55 -27.70 -9.91
C GLY A 718 -16.64 -28.60 -9.35
N PRO A 719 -17.43 -29.22 -10.22
CA PRO A 719 -18.53 -30.10 -9.82
C PRO A 719 -18.06 -31.39 -9.15
N PHE A 720 -16.84 -31.85 -9.45
CA PHE A 720 -16.26 -33.04 -8.83
C PHE A 720 -15.12 -32.61 -7.90
N ARG A 721 -15.36 -32.69 -6.60
CA ARG A 721 -14.42 -32.16 -5.58
C ARG A 721 -13.57 -33.26 -4.93
N GLY A 722 -12.34 -32.90 -4.53
CA GLY A 722 -11.43 -33.78 -3.82
C GLY A 722 -10.56 -34.67 -4.70
N ALA A 723 -9.62 -35.36 -4.07
CA ALA A 723 -8.54 -36.10 -4.76
C ALA A 723 -9.02 -37.32 -5.58
N GLY A 724 -10.22 -37.84 -5.31
CA GLY A 724 -10.79 -39.01 -6.04
C GLY A 724 -11.58 -38.62 -7.29
N SER A 725 -11.56 -37.37 -7.73
CA SER A 725 -12.43 -36.88 -8.81
C SER A 725 -11.87 -37.08 -10.23
N THR A 726 -10.66 -37.63 -10.38
CA THR A 726 -9.96 -37.77 -11.66
C THR A 726 -10.82 -38.49 -12.71
N ALA A 727 -11.34 -39.66 -12.38
CA ALA A 727 -12.15 -40.44 -13.32
C ALA A 727 -13.38 -39.66 -13.81
N ALA A 728 -14.07 -38.96 -12.92
CA ALA A 728 -15.26 -38.19 -13.28
C ALA A 728 -14.92 -37.02 -14.24
N TYR A 729 -13.74 -36.37 -14.05
CA TYR A 729 -13.28 -35.33 -14.98
C TYR A 729 -12.84 -35.91 -16.32
N VAL A 730 -12.24 -37.12 -16.36
CA VAL A 730 -11.90 -37.82 -17.60
C VAL A 730 -13.17 -38.23 -18.34
N ASP A 731 -14.16 -38.83 -17.63
CA ASP A 731 -15.45 -39.20 -18.20
C ASP A 731 -16.20 -37.99 -18.79
N ALA A 732 -16.05 -36.80 -18.16
CA ALA A 732 -16.69 -35.58 -18.67
C ALA A 732 -16.14 -35.11 -20.04
N VAL A 733 -14.98 -35.60 -20.48
CA VAL A 733 -14.40 -35.30 -21.81
C VAL A 733 -15.01 -36.24 -22.90
N MET A 734 -15.47 -37.43 -22.51
CA MET A 734 -15.95 -38.45 -23.45
C MET A 734 -17.07 -38.00 -24.40
N PRO A 735 -18.13 -37.28 -23.95
CA PRO A 735 -19.17 -36.81 -24.86
C PRO A 735 -18.67 -35.96 -26.02
N THR A 736 -17.63 -35.12 -25.76
CA THR A 736 -17.01 -34.27 -26.79
C THR A 736 -16.20 -35.12 -27.78
N LEU A 737 -15.46 -36.09 -27.29
CA LEU A 737 -14.71 -37.03 -28.15
C LEU A 737 -15.62 -37.90 -28.99
N GLU A 738 -16.67 -38.49 -28.41
CA GLU A 738 -17.67 -39.31 -29.11
C GLU A 738 -18.40 -38.52 -30.19
N LYS A 739 -18.72 -37.27 -29.93
CA LYS A 739 -19.31 -36.39 -30.94
C LYS A 739 -18.36 -36.16 -32.11
N LEU A 740 -17.08 -35.92 -31.89
CA LEU A 740 -16.10 -35.78 -32.95
C LEU A 740 -15.93 -37.06 -33.76
N ASP A 741 -15.92 -38.20 -33.10
CA ASP A 741 -15.86 -39.52 -33.74
C ASP A 741 -17.13 -39.77 -34.62
N CYS A 742 -18.32 -39.48 -34.11
CA CYS A 742 -19.59 -39.62 -34.83
C CYS A 742 -19.68 -38.66 -36.05
N ASP A 743 -19.16 -37.45 -35.92
CA ASP A 743 -19.14 -36.45 -36.99
C ASP A 743 -18.08 -36.80 -38.08
N GLY A 744 -17.27 -37.83 -37.86
CA GLY A 744 -16.15 -38.19 -38.74
C GLY A 744 -15.05 -37.11 -38.77
N LYS A 745 -14.97 -36.28 -37.76
CA LYS A 745 -14.02 -35.18 -37.65
C LYS A 745 -12.77 -35.68 -36.89
N GLY A 746 -11.64 -35.69 -37.55
CA GLY A 746 -10.36 -36.08 -36.96
C GLY A 746 -9.93 -35.12 -35.83
N LEU A 747 -9.35 -35.66 -34.77
CA LEU A 747 -8.79 -34.89 -33.67
C LEU A 747 -7.31 -34.56 -33.95
N ALA A 748 -6.94 -33.26 -33.93
CA ALA A 748 -5.56 -32.83 -34.12
C ALA A 748 -4.78 -32.93 -32.80
N GLY A 749 -5.40 -32.58 -31.69
CA GLY A 749 -4.71 -32.69 -30.39
C GLY A 749 -5.45 -32.06 -29.22
N PHE A 750 -4.72 -32.04 -28.13
CA PHE A 750 -5.12 -31.43 -26.87
C PHE A 750 -4.02 -30.52 -26.38
N ILE A 751 -4.38 -29.29 -25.95
CA ILE A 751 -3.46 -28.31 -25.33
C ILE A 751 -3.90 -28.04 -23.90
N CYS A 752 -2.93 -27.98 -22.98
CA CYS A 752 -3.19 -27.80 -21.56
C CYS A 752 -1.98 -27.17 -20.84
N GLU A 753 -2.24 -26.24 -19.91
CA GLU A 753 -1.30 -25.89 -18.85
C GLU A 753 -1.26 -27.06 -17.83
N CYS A 754 -0.06 -27.54 -17.47
CA CYS A 754 0.09 -28.68 -16.55
C CYS A 754 -0.26 -28.35 -15.09
N VAL A 755 -0.23 -27.08 -14.74
CA VAL A 755 -0.85 -26.47 -13.55
C VAL A 755 -1.54 -25.19 -14.03
N TYR A 756 -2.80 -25.05 -13.72
CA TYR A 756 -3.59 -23.90 -14.18
C TYR A 756 -3.06 -22.57 -13.65
N GLY A 757 -2.45 -21.80 -14.53
CA GLY A 757 -1.84 -20.52 -14.19
C GLY A 757 -2.83 -19.42 -13.89
N ASN A 758 -3.71 -19.19 -14.84
CA ASN A 758 -4.68 -18.11 -14.74
C ASN A 758 -5.87 -18.44 -13.83
N ALA A 759 -6.22 -19.71 -13.66
CA ALA A 759 -7.20 -20.12 -12.68
C ALA A 759 -6.72 -20.04 -11.22
N GLY A 760 -5.43 -19.73 -10.97
CA GLY A 760 -4.93 -19.52 -9.62
C GLY A 760 -3.89 -20.53 -9.13
N GLY A 761 -3.11 -21.14 -10.02
CA GLY A 761 -2.09 -22.13 -9.67
C GLY A 761 -2.68 -23.47 -9.22
N ILE A 762 -3.83 -23.85 -9.76
CA ILE A 762 -4.56 -25.08 -9.41
C ILE A 762 -3.88 -26.27 -10.06
N PRO A 763 -3.37 -27.26 -9.29
CA PRO A 763 -2.82 -28.48 -9.85
C PRO A 763 -3.92 -29.35 -10.44
N LEU A 764 -3.58 -30.07 -11.52
CA LEU A 764 -4.47 -31.09 -12.09
C LEU A 764 -4.63 -32.28 -11.12
N PRO A 765 -5.80 -32.96 -11.10
CA PRO A 765 -5.94 -34.12 -10.25
C PRO A 765 -4.99 -35.25 -10.72
N PRO A 766 -4.44 -36.06 -9.79
CA PRO A 766 -3.43 -37.08 -10.11
C PRO A 766 -3.87 -38.04 -11.20
N GLY A 767 -3.00 -38.23 -12.23
CA GLY A 767 -3.26 -39.14 -13.33
C GLY A 767 -4.19 -38.60 -14.44
N TYR A 768 -4.73 -37.39 -14.31
CA TYR A 768 -5.63 -36.80 -15.30
C TYR A 768 -4.99 -36.72 -16.68
N LEU A 769 -3.77 -36.17 -16.80
CA LEU A 769 -3.10 -36.06 -18.09
C LEU A 769 -2.75 -37.45 -18.67
N LYS A 770 -2.47 -38.42 -17.84
CA LYS A 770 -2.18 -39.78 -18.30
C LYS A 770 -3.38 -40.37 -19.08
N ASP A 771 -4.57 -40.25 -18.53
CA ASP A 771 -5.78 -40.78 -19.15
C ASP A 771 -6.20 -39.94 -20.37
N ILE A 772 -6.15 -38.62 -20.29
CA ILE A 772 -6.46 -37.73 -21.42
C ILE A 772 -5.50 -37.96 -22.59
N TYR A 773 -4.18 -38.03 -22.33
CA TYR A 773 -3.18 -38.28 -23.39
C TYR A 773 -3.44 -39.65 -24.08
N ALA A 774 -3.80 -40.68 -23.33
CA ALA A 774 -4.16 -41.94 -23.88
C ALA A 774 -5.41 -41.86 -24.81
N LEU A 775 -6.45 -41.15 -24.41
CA LEU A 775 -7.67 -40.93 -25.19
C LEU A 775 -7.42 -40.11 -26.46
N VAL A 776 -6.58 -39.12 -26.40
CA VAL A 776 -6.21 -38.23 -27.54
C VAL A 776 -5.37 -39.02 -28.55
N ARG A 777 -4.31 -39.71 -28.09
CA ARG A 777 -3.43 -40.54 -28.95
C ARG A 777 -4.15 -41.71 -29.59
N ALA A 778 -5.10 -42.35 -28.90
CA ALA A 778 -5.94 -43.40 -29.48
C ALA A 778 -6.76 -42.89 -30.67
N ARG A 779 -6.98 -41.57 -30.81
CA ARG A 779 -7.66 -40.93 -31.95
C ARG A 779 -6.70 -40.30 -32.97
N GLY A 780 -5.40 -40.58 -32.84
CA GLY A 780 -4.34 -40.02 -33.71
C GLY A 780 -4.01 -38.56 -33.44
N GLY A 781 -4.53 -37.95 -32.38
CA GLY A 781 -4.17 -36.59 -31.96
C GLY A 781 -2.85 -36.52 -31.19
N VAL A 782 -2.28 -35.33 -31.10
CA VAL A 782 -1.04 -35.06 -30.34
C VAL A 782 -1.33 -34.26 -29.07
N CYS A 783 -0.48 -34.40 -28.05
CA CYS A 783 -0.60 -33.78 -26.76
C CYS A 783 0.40 -32.61 -26.61
N ILE A 784 -0.07 -31.40 -26.41
CA ILE A 784 0.72 -30.19 -26.25
C ILE A 784 0.73 -29.78 -24.76
N ALA A 785 1.92 -29.77 -24.16
CA ALA A 785 2.13 -29.26 -22.83
C ALA A 785 2.54 -27.78 -22.90
N ASP A 786 1.70 -26.90 -22.38
CA ASP A 786 2.02 -25.50 -22.24
C ASP A 786 2.80 -25.27 -20.93
N GLU A 787 4.12 -25.19 -21.07
CA GLU A 787 5.08 -24.99 -19.98
C GLU A 787 5.49 -23.51 -19.81
N VAL A 788 4.81 -22.60 -20.50
CA VAL A 788 5.14 -21.17 -20.52
C VAL A 788 5.17 -20.54 -19.11
N GLN A 789 4.33 -21.02 -18.21
CA GLN A 789 4.28 -20.52 -16.82
C GLN A 789 4.91 -21.46 -15.79
N VAL A 790 4.90 -22.75 -16.02
CA VAL A 790 5.27 -23.76 -15.00
C VAL A 790 6.65 -24.37 -15.21
N GLY A 791 7.16 -24.35 -16.42
CA GLY A 791 8.47 -24.89 -16.74
C GLY A 791 9.64 -24.13 -16.11
N TYR A 792 10.85 -24.61 -16.39
CA TYR A 792 12.09 -24.03 -15.86
C TYR A 792 12.21 -24.11 -14.34
N GLY A 793 11.83 -25.24 -13.75
CA GLY A 793 12.05 -25.55 -12.34
C GLY A 793 11.20 -24.75 -11.35
N ARG A 794 10.19 -24.00 -11.81
CA ARG A 794 9.31 -23.18 -10.95
C ARG A 794 8.55 -23.99 -9.91
N LEU A 795 8.18 -25.23 -10.25
CA LEU A 795 7.52 -26.15 -9.31
C LEU A 795 8.47 -26.71 -8.25
N GLY A 796 9.78 -26.47 -8.36
CA GLY A 796 10.79 -26.92 -7.41
C GLY A 796 11.08 -28.42 -7.50
N HIS A 797 10.07 -29.27 -7.38
CA HIS A 797 10.19 -30.72 -7.44
C HIS A 797 10.47 -31.25 -8.86
N HIS A 798 9.98 -30.54 -9.87
CA HIS A 798 10.07 -30.89 -11.28
C HIS A 798 10.63 -29.71 -12.08
N PHE A 799 11.39 -30.03 -13.16
CA PHE A 799 11.83 -29.01 -14.11
C PHE A 799 10.73 -28.65 -15.10
N TRP A 800 9.95 -29.64 -15.51
CA TRP A 800 8.75 -29.50 -16.33
C TRP A 800 7.49 -29.78 -15.51
N GLY A 801 6.39 -29.07 -15.78
CA GLY A 801 5.14 -29.26 -15.07
C GLY A 801 4.47 -30.61 -15.36
N PHE A 802 4.61 -31.16 -16.58
CA PHE A 802 4.04 -32.44 -16.94
C PHE A 802 4.68 -33.63 -16.19
N ASP A 803 5.90 -33.48 -15.65
CA ASP A 803 6.56 -34.52 -14.83
C ASP A 803 5.76 -34.82 -13.57
N GLU A 804 5.02 -33.84 -13.03
CA GLU A 804 4.15 -34.01 -11.86
C GLU A 804 3.04 -35.06 -12.14
N GLN A 805 2.57 -35.14 -13.39
CA GLN A 805 1.56 -36.09 -13.82
C GLN A 805 2.18 -37.41 -14.35
N GLY A 806 3.50 -37.52 -14.41
CA GLY A 806 4.24 -38.70 -14.89
C GLY A 806 3.97 -39.02 -16.36
N VAL A 807 3.83 -38.02 -17.22
CA VAL A 807 3.53 -38.15 -18.65
C VAL A 807 4.61 -37.48 -19.50
N VAL A 808 4.70 -37.91 -20.77
CA VAL A 808 5.51 -37.25 -21.79
C VAL A 808 4.57 -36.72 -22.88
N PRO A 809 4.57 -35.36 -23.11
CA PRO A 809 3.81 -34.79 -24.21
C PRO A 809 4.46 -35.06 -25.57
N ASP A 810 3.77 -34.72 -26.65
CA ASP A 810 4.32 -34.79 -28.02
C ASP A 810 4.94 -33.46 -28.45
N ILE A 811 4.50 -32.35 -27.84
CA ILE A 811 4.99 -31.00 -28.08
C ILE A 811 5.05 -30.26 -26.71
N ILE A 812 6.16 -29.56 -26.47
CA ILE A 812 6.36 -28.69 -25.31
C ILE A 812 6.46 -27.25 -25.82
N THR A 813 5.72 -26.33 -25.23
CA THR A 813 5.86 -24.88 -25.48
C THR A 813 6.40 -24.17 -24.26
N ILE A 814 7.37 -23.28 -24.45
CA ILE A 814 8.05 -22.54 -23.39
C ILE A 814 8.29 -21.09 -23.77
N ALA A 815 8.31 -20.20 -22.78
CA ALA A 815 8.67 -18.78 -22.93
C ALA A 815 8.97 -18.15 -21.53
N LYS A 816 8.69 -16.89 -21.36
CA LYS A 816 8.79 -16.13 -20.07
C LYS A 816 10.13 -16.36 -19.36
N GLY A 817 10.13 -17.27 -18.40
CA GLY A 817 11.29 -17.54 -17.55
C GLY A 817 12.55 -17.89 -18.33
N MET A 818 12.45 -18.58 -19.48
CA MET A 818 13.61 -18.94 -20.29
C MET A 818 14.40 -17.73 -20.81
N GLY A 819 13.77 -16.57 -20.91
CA GLY A 819 14.39 -15.31 -21.35
C GLY A 819 14.68 -14.32 -20.23
N ASN A 820 14.22 -14.57 -18.99
CA ASN A 820 14.30 -13.61 -17.88
C ASN A 820 13.87 -12.19 -18.27
N GLY A 821 12.74 -12.04 -18.98
CA GLY A 821 12.22 -10.77 -19.48
C GLY A 821 12.68 -10.41 -20.91
N HIS A 822 13.71 -11.06 -21.45
CA HIS A 822 14.05 -10.94 -22.86
C HIS A 822 13.02 -11.70 -23.73
N PRO A 823 12.59 -11.14 -24.91
CA PRO A 823 11.68 -11.82 -25.82
C PRO A 823 12.29 -13.14 -26.33
N LEU A 824 11.85 -14.26 -25.78
CA LEU A 824 12.33 -15.61 -26.09
C LEU A 824 11.26 -16.64 -25.77
N GLY A 825 11.02 -17.54 -26.69
CA GLY A 825 10.17 -18.70 -26.57
C GLY A 825 10.71 -19.86 -27.40
N ALA A 826 10.22 -21.08 -27.15
CA ALA A 826 10.57 -22.24 -27.96
C ALA A 826 9.42 -23.26 -28.00
N VAL A 827 9.48 -24.09 -29.04
CA VAL A 827 8.71 -25.33 -29.17
C VAL A 827 9.70 -26.47 -29.27
N ILE A 828 9.54 -27.50 -28.43
CA ILE A 828 10.32 -28.73 -28.48
C ILE A 828 9.37 -29.87 -28.87
N THR A 829 9.77 -30.66 -29.85
CA THR A 829 8.93 -31.74 -30.36
C THR A 829 9.76 -32.88 -30.95
N THR A 830 9.08 -33.90 -31.43
CA THR A 830 9.74 -35.00 -32.15
C THR A 830 10.04 -34.62 -33.60
N LYS A 831 11.10 -35.18 -34.18
CA LYS A 831 11.45 -34.92 -35.58
C LYS A 831 10.33 -35.23 -36.57
N PRO A 832 9.54 -36.34 -36.47
CA PRO A 832 8.45 -36.57 -37.39
C PRO A 832 7.37 -35.48 -37.36
N ILE A 833 7.04 -34.93 -36.17
CA ILE A 833 6.07 -33.83 -36.05
C ILE A 833 6.64 -32.55 -36.66
N ALA A 834 7.89 -32.23 -36.39
CA ALA A 834 8.56 -31.07 -36.97
C ALA A 834 8.65 -31.14 -38.52
N ASP A 835 9.04 -32.29 -39.06
CA ASP A 835 9.16 -32.53 -40.50
C ASP A 835 7.80 -32.47 -41.21
N ALA A 836 6.70 -32.79 -40.54
CA ALA A 836 5.38 -32.68 -41.12
C ALA A 836 4.99 -31.26 -41.54
N LEU A 837 5.52 -30.22 -40.86
CA LEU A 837 5.28 -28.81 -41.19
C LEU A 837 5.91 -28.45 -42.55
N GLU A 838 6.95 -29.14 -43.00
CA GLU A 838 7.63 -28.86 -44.28
C GLU A 838 6.65 -28.99 -45.47
N LYS A 839 5.62 -29.80 -45.35
CA LYS A 839 4.57 -29.94 -46.39
C LYS A 839 3.70 -28.67 -46.54
N GLU A 840 3.64 -27.83 -45.51
CA GLU A 840 2.89 -26.55 -45.53
C GLU A 840 3.77 -25.36 -45.87
N GLY A 841 5.09 -25.54 -45.98
CA GLY A 841 6.06 -24.51 -46.23
C GLY A 841 7.22 -24.56 -45.23
N TYR A 842 7.97 -23.49 -45.13
CA TYR A 842 9.08 -23.39 -44.18
C TYR A 842 8.79 -22.39 -43.07
N PHE A 843 9.31 -22.66 -41.88
CA PHE A 843 9.25 -21.74 -40.75
C PHE A 843 10.37 -20.71 -40.81
N PHE A 844 10.02 -19.44 -40.53
CA PHE A 844 10.98 -18.34 -40.38
C PHE A 844 10.50 -17.32 -39.35
N SER A 845 11.36 -16.93 -38.46
CA SER A 845 11.21 -15.80 -37.56
C SER A 845 12.40 -14.87 -37.69
N SER A 846 12.15 -13.57 -37.84
CA SER A 846 13.22 -12.57 -38.02
C SER A 846 14.10 -12.41 -36.77
N ALA A 847 13.55 -12.61 -35.60
CA ALA A 847 14.24 -12.45 -34.31
C ALA A 847 14.35 -13.77 -33.50
N GLY A 848 13.50 -14.76 -33.79
CA GLY A 848 13.54 -16.07 -33.14
C GLY A 848 14.88 -16.78 -33.38
N GLY A 849 15.55 -17.19 -32.29
CA GLY A 849 16.85 -17.86 -32.35
C GLY A 849 18.00 -16.93 -32.73
N SER A 850 17.90 -15.61 -32.56
CA SER A 850 19.01 -14.67 -32.76
C SER A 850 20.18 -14.98 -31.82
N PRO A 851 21.43 -14.55 -32.15
CA PRO A 851 22.59 -14.77 -31.29
C PRO A 851 22.40 -14.24 -29.88
N VAL A 852 21.78 -13.07 -29.69
CA VAL A 852 21.51 -12.51 -28.36
C VAL A 852 20.49 -13.36 -27.62
N SER A 853 19.36 -13.74 -28.25
CA SER A 853 18.36 -14.59 -27.63
C SER A 853 18.93 -15.96 -27.22
N SER A 854 19.79 -16.57 -28.04
CA SER A 854 20.45 -17.84 -27.72
C SER A 854 21.41 -17.73 -26.54
N VAL A 855 22.18 -16.63 -26.49
CA VAL A 855 23.12 -16.35 -25.36
C VAL A 855 22.34 -16.06 -24.07
N VAL A 856 21.21 -15.32 -24.15
CA VAL A 856 20.31 -15.11 -23.01
C VAL A 856 19.80 -16.44 -22.46
N GLY A 857 19.25 -17.30 -23.33
CA GLY A 857 18.74 -18.61 -22.90
C GLY A 857 19.80 -19.49 -22.26
N MET A 858 20.99 -19.52 -22.80
CA MET A 858 22.14 -20.26 -22.22
C MET A 858 22.56 -19.69 -20.87
N ALA A 859 22.66 -18.36 -20.76
CA ALA A 859 23.02 -17.68 -19.51
C ALA A 859 21.99 -17.96 -18.41
N VAL A 860 20.69 -17.93 -18.75
CA VAL A 860 19.62 -18.29 -17.81
C VAL A 860 19.79 -19.72 -17.29
N LEU A 861 20.02 -20.71 -18.17
CA LEU A 861 20.24 -22.12 -17.75
C LEU A 861 21.46 -22.25 -16.86
N ASP A 862 22.58 -21.58 -17.19
CA ASP A 862 23.79 -21.62 -16.40
C ASP A 862 23.60 -20.99 -15.01
N ILE A 863 22.94 -19.85 -14.91
CA ILE A 863 22.67 -19.17 -13.64
C ILE A 863 21.72 -20.02 -12.77
N MET A 864 20.66 -20.55 -13.37
CA MET A 864 19.71 -21.44 -12.66
C MET A 864 20.42 -22.64 -12.03
N ARG A 865 21.35 -23.30 -12.77
CA ARG A 865 22.13 -24.42 -12.28
C ARG A 865 23.07 -23.98 -11.16
N ASP A 866 23.88 -22.94 -11.42
CA ASP A 866 24.94 -22.49 -10.53
C ASP A 866 24.39 -21.94 -9.20
N GLU A 867 23.28 -21.24 -9.24
CA GLU A 867 22.60 -20.70 -8.06
C GLU A 867 21.52 -21.64 -7.48
N LYS A 868 21.35 -22.83 -8.05
CA LYS A 868 20.42 -23.89 -7.59
C LYS A 868 18.98 -23.38 -7.44
N LEU A 869 18.51 -22.58 -8.41
CA LEU A 869 17.22 -21.87 -8.29
C LEU A 869 16.01 -22.81 -8.26
N GLN A 870 16.06 -23.98 -8.91
CA GLN A 870 15.03 -25.00 -8.80
C GLN A 870 14.93 -25.56 -7.38
N GLU A 871 16.05 -25.85 -6.74
CA GLU A 871 16.07 -26.33 -5.36
C GLU A 871 15.58 -25.24 -4.39
N ASN A 872 15.97 -24.00 -4.64
CA ASN A 872 15.46 -22.85 -3.88
C ASN A 872 13.92 -22.75 -4.01
N ALA A 873 13.38 -22.89 -5.22
CA ALA A 873 11.94 -22.90 -5.46
C ALA A 873 11.21 -24.00 -4.66
N ARG A 874 11.83 -25.18 -4.53
CA ARG A 874 11.29 -26.27 -3.70
C ARG A 874 11.30 -25.89 -2.22
N VAL A 875 12.46 -25.54 -1.70
CA VAL A 875 12.64 -25.31 -0.24
C VAL A 875 11.86 -24.09 0.26
N VAL A 876 11.97 -22.96 -0.44
CA VAL A 876 11.29 -21.72 -0.08
C VAL A 876 9.80 -21.80 -0.38
N GLY A 877 9.43 -22.46 -1.49
CA GLY A 877 8.03 -22.68 -1.87
C GLY A 877 7.28 -23.55 -0.86
N ASP A 878 7.88 -24.67 -0.42
CA ASP A 878 7.29 -25.54 0.61
C ASP A 878 7.17 -24.81 1.96
N HIS A 879 8.15 -23.96 2.28
CA HIS A 879 8.09 -23.12 3.48
C HIS A 879 6.95 -22.11 3.39
N LEU A 880 6.87 -21.36 2.31
CA LEU A 880 5.82 -20.35 2.09
C LEU A 880 4.43 -20.99 2.10
N LYS A 881 4.26 -22.13 1.41
CA LYS A 881 2.97 -22.84 1.39
C LYS A 881 2.48 -23.17 2.78
N ARG A 882 3.34 -23.72 3.65
CA ARG A 882 2.98 -24.00 5.06
C ARG A 882 2.57 -22.74 5.83
N ARG A 883 3.25 -21.60 5.61
CA ARG A 883 2.88 -20.33 6.21
C ARG A 883 1.47 -19.89 5.78
N LEU A 884 1.17 -20.00 4.47
CA LEU A 884 -0.15 -19.65 3.92
C LEU A 884 -1.25 -20.59 4.41
N GLU A 885 -0.99 -21.90 4.51
CA GLU A 885 -1.91 -22.89 5.08
C GLU A 885 -2.24 -22.58 6.56
N ALA A 886 -1.26 -22.11 7.33
CA ALA A 886 -1.50 -21.67 8.70
C ALA A 886 -2.41 -20.42 8.75
N LEU A 887 -2.28 -19.49 7.82
CA LEU A 887 -3.20 -18.36 7.70
C LEU A 887 -4.62 -18.82 7.33
N ALA A 888 -4.74 -19.80 6.43
CA ALA A 888 -6.03 -20.37 6.05
C ALA A 888 -6.80 -20.99 7.23
N GLN A 889 -6.10 -21.52 8.22
CA GLN A 889 -6.74 -22.05 9.45
C GLN A 889 -7.29 -20.94 10.35
N ARG A 890 -6.68 -19.75 10.34
CA ARG A 890 -7.02 -18.63 11.23
C ARG A 890 -8.02 -17.64 10.64
N PHE A 891 -7.96 -17.43 9.33
CA PHE A 891 -8.75 -16.42 8.65
C PHE A 891 -9.81 -17.06 7.72
N PRO A 892 -11.11 -16.96 8.07
CA PRO A 892 -12.20 -17.57 7.29
C PRO A 892 -12.25 -17.11 5.82
N LEU A 893 -11.77 -15.88 5.54
CA LEU A 893 -11.71 -15.34 4.17
C LEU A 893 -10.81 -16.16 3.26
N VAL A 894 -9.76 -16.83 3.79
CA VAL A 894 -8.87 -17.68 3.01
C VAL A 894 -9.55 -19.02 2.78
N GLY A 895 -9.98 -19.28 1.55
CA GLY A 895 -10.68 -20.50 1.15
C GLY A 895 -9.75 -21.68 0.94
N ALA A 896 -8.67 -21.48 0.18
CA ALA A 896 -7.71 -22.53 -0.16
C ALA A 896 -6.32 -21.98 -0.49
N VAL A 897 -5.30 -22.86 -0.34
CA VAL A 897 -3.93 -22.64 -0.83
C VAL A 897 -3.65 -23.67 -1.91
N HIS A 898 -3.40 -23.19 -3.13
CA HIS A 898 -3.15 -24.01 -4.31
C HIS A 898 -1.68 -24.03 -4.68
N GLY A 899 -1.28 -25.02 -5.50
CA GLY A 899 0.03 -25.06 -6.15
C GLY A 899 1.16 -25.71 -5.35
N MET A 900 2.36 -25.61 -5.89
CA MET A 900 3.59 -26.16 -5.34
C MET A 900 4.81 -25.34 -5.74
N GLY A 901 5.92 -25.50 -5.02
CA GLY A 901 7.13 -24.71 -5.24
C GLY A 901 6.85 -23.21 -5.15
N LEU A 902 7.42 -22.43 -6.05
CA LEU A 902 7.15 -21.00 -6.19
C LEU A 902 6.07 -20.70 -7.27
N TYR A 903 5.06 -21.55 -7.30
CA TYR A 903 3.85 -21.44 -8.11
C TYR A 903 2.64 -21.69 -7.24
N LEU A 904 2.24 -20.69 -6.48
CA LEU A 904 1.17 -20.81 -5.49
C LEU A 904 0.00 -19.88 -5.84
N GLY A 905 -1.17 -20.26 -5.37
CA GLY A 905 -2.38 -19.43 -5.38
C GLY A 905 -3.01 -19.41 -4.00
N LEU A 906 -3.42 -18.24 -3.53
CA LEU A 906 -4.19 -18.10 -2.29
C LEU A 906 -5.57 -17.59 -2.64
N GLU A 907 -6.57 -18.45 -2.51
CA GLU A 907 -7.94 -18.17 -2.92
C GLU A 907 -8.77 -17.60 -1.77
N PHE A 908 -9.44 -16.47 -2.03
CA PHE A 908 -10.32 -15.82 -1.06
C PHE A 908 -11.79 -16.06 -1.38
N VAL A 909 -12.55 -16.39 -0.35
CA VAL A 909 -13.98 -16.63 -0.43
C VAL A 909 -14.69 -15.94 0.73
N ARG A 910 -15.86 -15.37 0.48
CA ARG A 910 -16.72 -14.80 1.54
C ARG A 910 -17.37 -15.89 2.40
N ASP A 911 -17.57 -17.05 1.79
CA ASP A 911 -18.19 -18.21 2.44
C ASP A 911 -17.54 -19.49 1.92
N ARG A 912 -17.09 -20.36 2.81
CA ARG A 912 -16.37 -21.61 2.47
C ARG A 912 -17.27 -22.76 2.01
N GLU A 913 -18.58 -22.71 2.28
CA GLU A 913 -19.51 -23.73 1.83
C GLU A 913 -19.97 -23.45 0.41
N THR A 914 -20.41 -22.24 0.15
CA THR A 914 -20.86 -21.80 -1.18
C THR A 914 -19.71 -21.43 -2.11
N LEU A 915 -18.50 -21.20 -1.59
CA LEU A 915 -17.30 -20.71 -2.29
C LEU A 915 -17.52 -19.35 -2.98
N MET A 916 -18.39 -18.50 -2.40
CA MET A 916 -18.67 -17.18 -2.95
C MET A 916 -17.36 -16.36 -3.06
N PRO A 917 -16.96 -15.92 -4.26
CA PRO A 917 -15.69 -15.21 -4.46
C PRO A 917 -15.62 -13.89 -3.71
N ALA A 918 -14.46 -13.60 -3.12
CA ALA A 918 -14.16 -12.33 -2.46
C ALA A 918 -13.38 -11.39 -3.39
N THR A 919 -13.94 -11.08 -4.55
CA THR A 919 -13.26 -10.31 -5.63
C THR A 919 -12.83 -8.93 -5.20
N GLY A 920 -13.74 -8.17 -4.60
CA GLY A 920 -13.45 -6.80 -4.16
C GLY A 920 -12.44 -6.76 -3.02
N GLU A 921 -12.58 -7.68 -2.07
CA GLU A 921 -11.65 -7.83 -0.96
C GLU A 921 -10.25 -8.18 -1.46
N THR A 922 -10.12 -9.07 -2.46
CA THR A 922 -8.82 -9.46 -3.02
C THR A 922 -8.10 -8.27 -3.66
N ALA A 923 -8.81 -7.44 -4.41
CA ALA A 923 -8.26 -6.23 -5.00
C ALA A 923 -7.76 -5.25 -3.90
N ALA A 924 -8.58 -4.98 -2.89
CA ALA A 924 -8.20 -4.10 -1.79
C ALA A 924 -7.03 -4.65 -0.94
N ILE A 925 -6.96 -5.98 -0.75
CA ILE A 925 -5.81 -6.64 -0.12
C ILE A 925 -4.53 -6.41 -0.94
N CYS A 926 -4.59 -6.51 -2.29
CA CYS A 926 -3.44 -6.22 -3.15
C CYS A 926 -2.97 -4.76 -3.02
N ASP A 927 -3.91 -3.80 -2.98
CA ASP A 927 -3.59 -2.38 -2.78
C ASP A 927 -2.93 -2.13 -1.41
N ARG A 928 -3.43 -2.80 -0.36
CA ARG A 928 -2.81 -2.70 0.97
C ARG A 928 -1.43 -3.35 1.02
N LEU A 929 -1.23 -4.50 0.38
CA LEU A 929 0.07 -5.14 0.26
C LEU A 929 1.08 -4.24 -0.46
N LEU A 930 0.66 -3.52 -1.51
CA LEU A 930 1.52 -2.53 -2.18
C LEU A 930 1.99 -1.44 -1.22
N GLN A 931 1.10 -0.90 -0.40
CA GLN A 931 1.45 0.08 0.64
C GLN A 931 2.47 -0.48 1.64
N LEU A 932 2.41 -1.77 1.93
CA LEU A 932 3.33 -2.48 2.82
C LEU A 932 4.61 -2.97 2.13
N GLY A 933 4.84 -2.58 0.87
CA GLY A 933 6.07 -2.92 0.14
C GLY A 933 6.05 -4.29 -0.55
N VAL A 934 4.87 -4.82 -0.91
CA VAL A 934 4.72 -6.08 -1.64
C VAL A 934 3.90 -5.86 -2.91
N ILE A 935 4.46 -6.20 -4.06
CA ILE A 935 3.72 -6.21 -5.34
C ILE A 935 2.99 -7.53 -5.48
N MET A 936 1.67 -7.45 -5.60
CA MET A 936 0.77 -8.60 -5.75
C MET A 936 -0.39 -8.23 -6.69
N GLN A 937 -0.99 -9.24 -7.34
CA GLN A 937 -2.19 -9.04 -8.16
C GLN A 937 -3.15 -10.21 -8.04
N PRO A 938 -4.45 -9.99 -8.26
CA PRO A 938 -5.43 -11.04 -8.36
C PRO A 938 -5.34 -11.79 -9.70
N THR A 939 -5.84 -13.03 -9.71
CA THR A 939 -6.00 -13.88 -10.89
C THR A 939 -7.25 -14.77 -10.73
N GLY A 940 -7.51 -15.62 -11.73
CA GLY A 940 -8.70 -16.47 -11.80
C GLY A 940 -9.87 -15.74 -12.46
N ASP A 941 -10.82 -16.51 -12.97
CA ASP A 941 -12.01 -15.96 -13.65
C ASP A 941 -12.84 -15.04 -12.75
N TYR A 942 -12.74 -15.21 -11.44
CA TYR A 942 -13.39 -14.37 -10.43
C TYR A 942 -12.48 -13.31 -9.80
N LEU A 943 -11.19 -13.22 -10.21
CA LEU A 943 -10.20 -12.31 -9.66
C LEU A 943 -10.11 -12.36 -8.11
N ASN A 944 -10.26 -13.54 -7.53
CA ASN A 944 -10.27 -13.76 -6.08
C ASN A 944 -9.12 -14.64 -5.57
N VAL A 945 -8.08 -14.84 -6.40
CA VAL A 945 -6.89 -15.62 -6.04
C VAL A 945 -5.66 -14.70 -6.11
N LEU A 946 -4.83 -14.65 -5.07
CA LEU A 946 -3.52 -14.03 -5.16
C LEU A 946 -2.58 -14.88 -6.01
N LYS A 947 -2.04 -14.28 -7.07
CA LYS A 947 -1.12 -14.93 -8.02
C LYS A 947 0.31 -14.87 -7.47
N ILE A 948 0.73 -15.90 -6.74
CA ILE A 948 2.05 -15.96 -6.09
C ILE A 948 3.06 -16.70 -6.99
N LYS A 949 3.81 -15.94 -7.78
CA LYS A 949 4.80 -16.43 -8.76
C LYS A 949 6.04 -15.54 -8.78
N PRO A 950 6.77 -15.43 -7.66
CA PRO A 950 7.93 -14.55 -7.54
C PRO A 950 9.10 -15.04 -8.42
N PRO A 951 10.18 -14.26 -8.57
CA PRO A 951 11.46 -14.76 -9.04
C PRO A 951 11.94 -15.98 -8.24
N LEU A 952 12.63 -16.92 -8.89
CA LEU A 952 13.10 -18.16 -8.22
C LEU A 952 14.23 -17.90 -7.22
N CYS A 953 14.85 -16.72 -7.26
CA CYS A 953 15.84 -16.28 -6.29
C CYS A 953 15.22 -15.76 -4.97
N LEU A 954 13.89 -15.88 -4.79
CA LEU A 954 13.20 -15.48 -3.57
C LEU A 954 13.88 -16.07 -2.34
N SER A 955 14.29 -15.23 -1.40
CA SER A 955 14.87 -15.69 -0.15
C SER A 955 13.80 -16.18 0.83
N ARG A 956 14.20 -16.92 1.86
CA ARG A 956 13.31 -17.35 2.92
C ARG A 956 12.81 -16.15 3.72
N GLU A 957 13.68 -15.18 3.98
CA GLU A 957 13.35 -13.94 4.67
C GLU A 957 12.30 -13.14 3.89
N SER A 958 12.43 -13.09 2.56
CA SER A 958 11.44 -12.45 1.70
C SER A 958 10.08 -13.17 1.72
N ALA A 959 10.11 -14.51 1.75
CA ALA A 959 8.88 -15.31 1.87
C ALA A 959 8.18 -15.10 3.23
N ASP A 960 8.97 -15.02 4.32
CA ASP A 960 8.46 -14.72 5.66
C ASP A 960 7.89 -13.29 5.72
N PHE A 961 8.60 -12.30 5.16
CA PHE A 961 8.10 -10.93 5.08
C PHE A 961 6.75 -10.85 4.36
N PHE A 962 6.60 -11.51 3.21
CA PHE A 962 5.32 -11.56 2.49
C PHE A 962 4.20 -12.16 3.37
N ALA A 963 4.47 -13.31 4.00
CA ALA A 963 3.48 -13.98 4.85
C ALA A 963 3.08 -13.11 6.07
N ASP A 964 4.04 -12.41 6.69
CA ASP A 964 3.81 -11.50 7.80
C ASP A 964 2.97 -10.27 7.36
N MET A 965 3.27 -9.69 6.18
CA MET A 965 2.48 -8.57 5.65
C MET A 965 1.07 -9.00 5.30
N LEU A 966 0.89 -10.18 4.72
CA LEU A 966 -0.44 -10.73 4.46
C LEU A 966 -1.22 -10.99 5.75
N GLU A 967 -0.59 -11.57 6.76
CA GLU A 967 -1.19 -11.76 8.09
C GLU A 967 -1.60 -10.41 8.71
N ARG A 968 -0.75 -9.41 8.59
CA ARG A 968 -1.03 -8.05 9.04
C ARG A 968 -2.26 -7.48 8.36
N VAL A 969 -2.37 -7.59 7.03
CA VAL A 969 -3.54 -7.14 6.26
C VAL A 969 -4.81 -7.85 6.71
N LEU A 970 -4.78 -9.19 6.82
CA LEU A 970 -5.93 -9.98 7.22
C LEU A 970 -6.40 -9.70 8.66
N SER A 971 -5.48 -9.32 9.55
CA SER A 971 -5.79 -9.05 10.97
C SER A 971 -6.18 -7.58 11.23
N GLN A 972 -5.58 -6.64 10.51
CA GLN A 972 -5.75 -5.20 10.76
C GLN A 972 -6.77 -4.52 9.85
N GLY A 973 -7.03 -5.11 8.67
CA GLY A 973 -7.92 -4.58 7.63
C GLY A 973 -7.16 -4.08 6.38
N TRP A 974 -7.95 -3.78 5.33
CA TRP A 974 -7.48 -3.36 4.01
C TRP A 974 -8.33 -2.23 3.43
#